data_2f24265f9004eb8052c60d91f0108fc7
#
_entry.id   2f24265f9004eb8052c60d91f0108fc7
#
_cell.length_a   1.000
_cell.length_b   1.000
_cell.length_c   1.000
_cell.angle_alpha   90.00
_cell.angle_beta   90.00
_cell.angle_gamma   90.00
#
_symmetry.space_group_name_H-M   'P 1'
#
loop_
_entity.id
_entity.type
_entity.pdbx_description
1 polymer ?
#
loop_
_entity_poly.entity_id
_entity_poly.type
_entity_poly.pdbx_seq_one_letter_code
_entity_poly.pdbx_strand_id
1 'polypeptide(L)'
;MASLDSFKARKTLTAGGKTYTYYSLPDAEKNGLPGISKLPFSMKVLLENLLRFEDGRSVTKADIENFVAWLDDKGTGGKEIGFRPARVLMQDFTGVPAVVDLAAMRDGVKALGGDAQKINPLVPVDLVIDHSVIVDEFGTPKALAQNVELEYERNAERYKFLKWGQGAFDNFRVVPPGTGICHQVNLEYLAQTVWTRSETIDGAEVEVAYPDTVVGTDSHTTMVNGLAVLGWGVGGIEAEAAMLGQPQSMLLPEVIGFKLTGSLKEGITATDLVLTVTQMLRKKGVVGKFVEFFGPGLYNLTLADRATIANMGPEYGATCGFFPVDSETLDYLTTTGRKADRIALVEAYSKAQGLFATRETPDPVFTDTLELDLSSVQPSMAGPKRPEGRVDLSGVKAGFAAAMDTDYKKGAELSRRVAVEGEDFDLGHGDVVIAAITSCTNTSNPSVLMAAGLLARNAVAKGLKVKPWVKTSLAPGSQVVAEYLAKSGLQTDLDKLGFNLVGFGCTTCIGNSGPLPAPISKTINEKGLIAGAVISGNRNFEGRVSPDVQANYLASPPLVVAYALAGSIQMDLTTQPLGQGSDGKDVYLKDIWPSNKEIQSFIQQNVTRAIFEAKYADVFKGDAHWQAVDAPTSETYAWDDDSTYVQNPPYFQGMHQKPDAITDIKGARILGLFGDKITTDHISPAGSIKAASPAGSYLTEHGVAVADFNQYGTRRGNHEVMMRGTFANIRIRNHMLGPNGREGGYTIHYPSKEELPIYDAAMKYQAEKVPLVIFAGVEYGNGSSRDWAAKGTNLLGVKAVIAQSFERIHRSNLVGMGVVPFTLQEGTSWASLDLKGDESVTIHGLAKTPPSACRAVRFSGSTGSPTRRFARRALRSAGSSRPYGPRSGSSRRCRWPVRRMPRRFRQWCWPPSATHRRSRRALRPHCERARRRSRPRGSNGRSDRKCSLQRPPSAVPVSAPRRLPRQSPCRLHRHGQPRPQH
;
A
#
# COMPACT_ATOMS: atom_id res chain seq x y z
N MET A 1 -15.23 21.09 -19.15
CA MET A 1 -15.38 22.57 -19.24
C MET A 1 -14.02 23.16 -18.90
N ALA A 2 -13.59 24.17 -19.65
CA ALA A 2 -12.34 24.87 -19.33
C ALA A 2 -12.45 25.52 -17.94
N SER A 3 -11.32 25.68 -17.24
CA SER A 3 -11.25 26.36 -15.95
C SER A 3 -11.73 27.81 -16.06
N LEU A 4 -12.33 28.33 -14.99
CA LEU A 4 -12.71 29.76 -14.89
C LEU A 4 -11.47 30.68 -14.85
N ASP A 5 -10.32 30.13 -14.51
CA ASP A 5 -9.02 30.82 -14.45
C ASP A 5 -9.06 32.16 -13.69
N SER A 6 -9.69 32.16 -12.52
CA SER A 6 -9.89 33.37 -11.69
C SER A 6 -8.57 34.06 -11.31
N PHE A 7 -7.46 33.32 -11.33
CA PHE A 7 -6.12 33.83 -11.02
C PHE A 7 -5.27 34.10 -12.26
N LYS A 8 -5.84 34.01 -13.47
CA LYS A 8 -5.16 34.23 -14.76
C LYS A 8 -3.84 33.45 -14.85
N ALA A 9 -3.89 32.20 -14.42
CA ALA A 9 -2.75 31.28 -14.35
C ALA A 9 -2.47 30.59 -15.68
N ARG A 10 -3.41 30.59 -16.64
CA ARG A 10 -3.27 29.91 -17.92
C ARG A 10 -2.19 30.55 -18.81
N LYS A 11 -1.21 29.73 -19.21
CA LYS A 11 -0.03 30.11 -19.99
C LYS A 11 0.30 29.05 -21.03
N THR A 12 1.27 29.37 -21.87
CA THR A 12 1.87 28.42 -22.82
C THR A 12 3.34 28.15 -22.51
N LEU A 13 3.78 26.93 -22.77
CA LEU A 13 5.15 26.45 -22.61
C LEU A 13 5.56 25.69 -23.86
N THR A 14 6.76 25.98 -24.39
CA THR A 14 7.33 25.20 -25.49
C THR A 14 8.41 24.26 -24.96
N ALA A 15 8.27 22.97 -25.21
CA ALA A 15 9.21 21.94 -24.83
C ALA A 15 9.21 20.79 -25.87
N GLY A 16 10.36 20.19 -26.17
CA GLY A 16 10.47 19.08 -27.10
C GLY A 16 9.91 19.38 -28.51
N GLY A 17 9.95 20.65 -28.93
CA GLY A 17 9.40 21.09 -30.23
C GLY A 17 7.88 21.25 -30.28
N LYS A 18 7.16 21.10 -29.15
CA LYS A 18 5.70 21.25 -29.04
C LYS A 18 5.33 22.37 -28.07
N THR A 19 4.18 22.99 -28.28
CA THR A 19 3.62 24.01 -27.39
C THR A 19 2.47 23.40 -26.58
N TYR A 20 2.52 23.63 -25.26
CA TYR A 20 1.55 23.14 -24.30
C TYR A 20 0.89 24.30 -23.57
N THR A 21 -0.39 24.20 -23.28
CA THR A 21 -1.07 25.05 -22.31
C THR A 21 -0.87 24.49 -20.91
N TYR A 22 -0.70 25.34 -19.90
CA TYR A 22 -0.58 24.93 -18.50
C TYR A 22 -1.07 26.02 -17.55
N TYR A 23 -1.31 25.69 -16.29
CA TYR A 23 -1.74 26.64 -15.24
C TYR A 23 -0.57 26.98 -14.35
N SER A 24 0.00 28.16 -14.53
CA SER A 24 1.25 28.68 -13.93
C SER A 24 1.07 29.00 -12.45
N LEU A 25 1.76 28.30 -11.56
CA LEU A 25 1.83 28.63 -10.14
C LEU A 25 2.48 30.00 -9.87
N PRO A 26 3.61 30.36 -10.52
CA PRO A 26 4.21 31.68 -10.34
C PRO A 26 3.31 32.84 -10.79
N ASP A 27 2.49 32.66 -11.83
CA ASP A 27 1.54 33.70 -12.25
C ASP A 27 0.33 33.76 -11.30
N ALA A 28 -0.16 32.61 -10.80
CA ALA A 28 -1.19 32.58 -9.76
C ALA A 28 -0.74 33.30 -8.49
N GLU A 29 0.54 33.13 -8.10
CA GLU A 29 1.11 33.85 -6.94
C GLU A 29 1.05 35.37 -7.14
N LYS A 30 1.46 35.87 -8.30
CA LYS A 30 1.39 37.29 -8.66
C LYS A 30 -0.03 37.83 -8.72
N ASN A 31 -0.99 36.98 -9.08
CA ASN A 31 -2.38 37.38 -9.34
C ASN A 31 -3.32 37.10 -8.16
N GLY A 32 -2.82 36.93 -6.95
CA GLY A 32 -3.65 36.89 -5.74
C GLY A 32 -3.46 35.71 -4.80
N LEU A 33 -2.43 34.88 -5.00
CA LEU A 33 -2.09 33.78 -4.09
C LEU A 33 -0.68 33.98 -3.48
N PRO A 34 -0.48 35.00 -2.65
CA PRO A 34 0.86 35.34 -2.16
C PRO A 34 1.48 34.24 -1.30
N GLY A 35 2.75 33.96 -1.54
CA GLY A 35 3.58 33.03 -0.74
C GLY A 35 3.43 31.55 -1.10
N ILE A 36 2.64 31.20 -2.11
CA ILE A 36 2.45 29.77 -2.50
C ILE A 36 3.75 29.11 -3.00
N SER A 37 4.76 29.88 -3.39
CA SER A 37 6.09 29.35 -3.71
C SER A 37 6.74 28.64 -2.51
N LYS A 38 6.34 28.95 -1.26
CA LYS A 38 6.83 28.31 -0.02
C LYS A 38 6.08 27.03 0.35
N LEU A 39 5.02 26.68 -0.34
CA LEU A 39 4.27 25.44 -0.11
C LEU A 39 5.16 24.21 -0.36
N PRO A 40 4.93 23.09 0.34
CA PRO A 40 5.49 21.79 -0.02
C PRO A 40 5.20 21.44 -1.48
N PHE A 41 6.08 20.67 -2.12
CA PHE A 41 5.91 20.29 -3.53
C PHE A 41 4.62 19.51 -3.76
N SER A 42 4.27 18.60 -2.87
CA SER A 42 3.00 17.88 -2.91
C SER A 42 1.78 18.80 -2.87
N MET A 43 1.84 19.88 -2.09
CA MET A 43 0.79 20.89 -2.01
C MET A 43 0.72 21.76 -3.27
N LYS A 44 1.86 22.06 -3.91
CA LYS A 44 1.89 22.75 -5.21
C LYS A 44 1.21 21.92 -6.30
N VAL A 45 1.37 20.59 -6.30
CA VAL A 45 0.68 19.67 -7.20
C VAL A 45 -0.84 19.71 -6.97
N LEU A 46 -1.31 19.70 -5.72
CA LEU A 46 -2.73 19.83 -5.40
C LEU A 46 -3.28 21.20 -5.83
N LEU A 47 -2.54 22.27 -5.62
CA LEU A 47 -2.94 23.62 -6.02
C LEU A 47 -3.08 23.75 -7.54
N GLU A 48 -2.14 23.21 -8.33
CA GLU A 48 -2.23 23.16 -9.79
C GLU A 48 -3.52 22.45 -10.23
N ASN A 49 -3.82 21.30 -9.58
CA ASN A 49 -5.03 20.56 -9.87
C ASN A 49 -6.31 21.41 -9.69
N LEU A 50 -6.39 22.18 -8.60
CA LEU A 50 -7.54 23.04 -8.36
C LEU A 50 -7.61 24.21 -9.37
N LEU A 51 -6.49 24.84 -9.69
CA LEU A 51 -6.44 25.90 -10.72
C LEU A 51 -6.95 25.39 -12.07
N ARG A 52 -6.59 24.17 -12.45
CA ARG A 52 -7.01 23.55 -13.71
C ARG A 52 -8.47 23.12 -13.71
N PHE A 53 -9.04 22.76 -12.57
CA PHE A 53 -10.43 22.28 -12.43
C PHE A 53 -11.39 23.29 -11.77
N GLU A 54 -11.02 24.56 -11.69
CA GLU A 54 -11.90 25.60 -11.15
C GLU A 54 -13.18 25.74 -12.00
N ASP A 55 -14.32 25.31 -11.45
CA ASP A 55 -15.62 25.29 -12.12
C ASP A 55 -16.70 26.12 -11.37
N GLY A 56 -16.31 26.74 -10.24
CA GLY A 56 -17.21 27.53 -9.37
C GLY A 56 -18.25 26.69 -8.61
N ARG A 57 -18.19 25.36 -8.72
CA ARG A 57 -19.13 24.40 -8.10
C ARG A 57 -18.42 23.38 -7.24
N SER A 58 -17.61 22.50 -7.84
CA SER A 58 -16.84 21.47 -7.16
C SER A 58 -15.46 21.97 -6.74
N VAL A 59 -14.93 22.94 -7.47
CA VAL A 59 -13.72 23.68 -7.14
C VAL A 59 -14.04 25.18 -7.29
N THR A 60 -14.02 25.90 -6.19
CA THR A 60 -14.30 27.33 -6.15
C THR A 60 -13.02 28.14 -5.96
N LYS A 61 -13.08 29.44 -6.28
CA LYS A 61 -12.00 30.38 -5.97
C LYS A 61 -11.58 30.33 -4.48
N ALA A 62 -12.54 30.20 -3.57
CA ALA A 62 -12.28 30.10 -2.14
C ALA A 62 -11.50 28.82 -1.76
N ASP A 63 -11.73 27.72 -2.45
CA ASP A 63 -10.98 26.47 -2.22
C ASP A 63 -9.51 26.65 -2.62
N ILE A 64 -9.23 27.40 -3.69
CA ILE A 64 -7.89 27.75 -4.13
C ILE A 64 -7.23 28.71 -3.13
N GLU A 65 -7.95 29.74 -2.66
CA GLU A 65 -7.45 30.67 -1.63
C GLU A 65 -7.12 30.00 -0.30
N ASN A 66 -7.68 28.82 -0.01
CA ASN A 66 -7.35 28.04 1.18
C ASN A 66 -5.88 27.60 1.23
N PHE A 67 -5.16 27.52 0.08
CA PHE A 67 -3.74 27.21 0.06
C PHE A 67 -2.86 28.35 0.61
N VAL A 68 -3.30 29.60 0.47
CA VAL A 68 -2.63 30.73 1.14
C VAL A 68 -2.86 30.65 2.65
N ALA A 69 -4.09 30.37 3.08
CA ALA A 69 -4.41 30.21 4.50
C ALA A 69 -3.66 29.00 5.12
N TRP A 70 -3.36 27.97 4.33
CA TRP A 70 -2.57 26.83 4.78
C TRP A 70 -1.16 27.20 5.26
N LEU A 71 -0.54 28.24 4.69
CA LEU A 71 0.78 28.71 5.14
C LEU A 71 0.77 29.19 6.61
N ASP A 72 -0.38 29.66 7.09
CA ASP A 72 -0.59 30.13 8.46
C ASP A 72 -1.00 28.97 9.38
N ASP A 73 -2.04 28.22 9.00
CA ASP A 73 -2.61 27.14 9.81
C ASP A 73 -1.93 25.76 9.61
N LYS A 74 -1.06 25.63 8.61
CA LYS A 74 -0.27 24.43 8.31
C LYS A 74 -1.09 23.14 8.19
N GLY A 75 -2.28 23.26 7.62
CA GLY A 75 -3.20 22.13 7.39
C GLY A 75 -4.08 21.77 8.59
N THR A 76 -3.96 22.46 9.73
CA THR A 76 -4.80 22.17 10.90
C THR A 76 -6.19 22.83 10.83
N GLY A 77 -6.41 23.69 9.83
CA GLY A 77 -7.65 24.46 9.65
C GLY A 77 -8.87 23.65 9.18
N GLY A 78 -8.69 22.37 8.85
CA GLY A 78 -9.79 21.47 8.45
C GLY A 78 -10.54 21.92 7.19
N LYS A 79 -9.85 22.54 6.24
CA LYS A 79 -10.39 22.97 4.94
C LYS A 79 -10.53 21.78 4.00
N GLU A 80 -11.65 21.69 3.29
CA GLU A 80 -11.95 20.61 2.35
C GLU A 80 -11.76 21.09 0.90
N ILE A 81 -11.22 20.22 0.04
CA ILE A 81 -11.02 20.46 -1.39
C ILE A 81 -11.55 19.31 -2.24
N GLY A 82 -11.87 19.58 -3.50
CA GLY A 82 -12.24 18.57 -4.50
C GLY A 82 -11.06 18.27 -5.44
N PHE A 83 -10.40 17.12 -5.25
CA PHE A 83 -9.26 16.67 -6.07
C PHE A 83 -9.71 15.74 -7.21
N ARG A 84 -9.11 15.85 -8.40
CA ARG A 84 -9.33 14.95 -9.53
C ARG A 84 -8.00 14.35 -9.99
N PRO A 85 -7.77 13.04 -9.83
CA PRO A 85 -6.54 12.41 -10.32
C PRO A 85 -6.45 12.44 -11.84
N ALA A 86 -5.23 12.44 -12.38
CA ALA A 86 -4.99 12.38 -13.81
C ALA A 86 -5.37 11.00 -14.40
N ARG A 87 -5.23 9.94 -13.61
CA ARG A 87 -5.49 8.55 -14.01
C ARG A 87 -5.76 7.64 -12.81
N VAL A 88 -6.25 6.44 -13.08
CA VAL A 88 -6.48 5.38 -12.10
C VAL A 88 -5.61 4.17 -12.41
N LEU A 89 -5.00 3.59 -11.37
CA LEU A 89 -4.23 2.36 -11.44
C LEU A 89 -4.96 1.27 -10.66
N MET A 90 -5.09 0.08 -11.23
CA MET A 90 -5.73 -1.05 -10.55
C MET A 90 -4.83 -2.29 -10.58
N GLN A 91 -4.91 -3.10 -9.55
CA GLN A 91 -4.44 -4.49 -9.54
C GLN A 91 -5.65 -5.43 -9.59
N ASP A 92 -5.47 -6.69 -10.00
CA ASP A 92 -6.61 -7.55 -10.34
C ASP A 92 -7.47 -8.00 -9.14
N PHE A 93 -6.95 -8.14 -7.92
CA PHE A 93 -7.76 -8.56 -6.77
C PHE A 93 -8.76 -7.50 -6.29
N THR A 94 -8.46 -6.23 -6.52
CA THR A 94 -9.33 -5.09 -6.14
C THR A 94 -9.88 -4.37 -7.36
N GLY A 95 -9.28 -4.55 -8.53
CA GLY A 95 -9.76 -4.01 -9.80
C GLY A 95 -10.89 -4.82 -10.42
N VAL A 96 -10.84 -6.17 -10.34
CA VAL A 96 -11.93 -7.01 -10.85
C VAL A 96 -13.27 -6.62 -10.25
N PRO A 97 -13.45 -6.50 -8.91
CA PRO A 97 -14.74 -6.07 -8.37
C PRO A 97 -15.16 -4.67 -8.79
N ALA A 98 -14.21 -3.73 -9.02
CA ALA A 98 -14.55 -2.41 -9.54
C ALA A 98 -15.06 -2.48 -11.00
N VAL A 99 -14.46 -3.32 -11.84
CA VAL A 99 -14.95 -3.57 -13.21
C VAL A 99 -16.29 -4.29 -13.19
N VAL A 100 -16.53 -5.23 -12.25
CA VAL A 100 -17.83 -5.87 -12.02
C VAL A 100 -18.89 -4.84 -11.68
N ASP A 101 -18.58 -3.87 -10.82
CA ASP A 101 -19.52 -2.80 -10.49
C ASP A 101 -19.82 -1.92 -11.70
N LEU A 102 -18.82 -1.54 -12.52
CA LEU A 102 -19.05 -0.79 -13.77
C LEU A 102 -19.93 -1.57 -14.75
N ALA A 103 -19.73 -2.89 -14.88
CA ALA A 103 -20.58 -3.76 -15.71
C ALA A 103 -22.03 -3.77 -15.19
N ALA A 104 -22.21 -3.95 -13.88
CA ALA A 104 -23.54 -3.94 -13.24
C ALA A 104 -24.20 -2.53 -13.29
N MET A 105 -23.42 -1.44 -13.24
CA MET A 105 -23.91 -0.07 -13.48
C MET A 105 -24.49 0.08 -14.89
N ARG A 106 -23.86 -0.52 -15.93
CA ARG A 106 -24.41 -0.53 -17.30
C ARG A 106 -25.78 -1.19 -17.33
N ASP A 107 -25.91 -2.33 -16.68
CA ASP A 107 -27.22 -3.03 -16.58
C ASP A 107 -28.24 -2.17 -15.82
N GLY A 108 -27.85 -1.56 -14.69
CA GLY A 108 -28.71 -0.66 -13.93
C GLY A 108 -29.17 0.57 -14.74
N VAL A 109 -28.28 1.20 -15.49
CA VAL A 109 -28.65 2.33 -16.38
C VAL A 109 -29.60 1.89 -17.48
N LYS A 110 -29.35 0.73 -18.08
CA LYS A 110 -30.21 0.14 -19.13
C LYS A 110 -31.59 -0.21 -18.58
N ALA A 111 -31.67 -0.76 -17.36
CA ALA A 111 -32.94 -1.04 -16.69
C ALA A 111 -33.76 0.21 -16.40
N LEU A 112 -33.10 1.37 -16.20
CA LEU A 112 -33.74 2.69 -16.06
C LEU A 112 -34.07 3.36 -17.40
N GLY A 113 -33.84 2.70 -18.55
CA GLY A 113 -34.09 3.22 -19.90
C GLY A 113 -32.97 4.16 -20.40
N GLY A 114 -31.80 4.13 -19.79
CA GLY A 114 -30.64 4.93 -20.17
C GLY A 114 -29.71 4.21 -21.14
N ASP A 115 -28.71 4.92 -21.63
CA ASP A 115 -27.67 4.41 -22.49
C ASP A 115 -26.49 3.89 -21.65
N ALA A 116 -26.16 2.60 -21.80
CA ALA A 116 -25.09 1.91 -21.08
C ALA A 116 -23.70 2.55 -21.35
N GLN A 117 -23.48 3.13 -22.54
CA GLN A 117 -22.24 3.81 -22.90
C GLN A 117 -21.94 5.05 -22.06
N LYS A 118 -22.90 5.57 -21.30
CA LYS A 118 -22.64 6.62 -20.31
C LYS A 118 -21.76 6.14 -19.16
N ILE A 119 -21.65 4.84 -18.95
CA ILE A 119 -20.77 4.23 -17.95
C ILE A 119 -19.46 3.84 -18.66
N ASN A 120 -18.56 4.79 -18.73
CA ASN A 120 -17.18 4.63 -19.21
C ASN A 120 -16.22 5.46 -18.34
N PRO A 121 -14.98 5.01 -18.15
CA PRO A 121 -13.96 5.83 -17.50
C PRO A 121 -13.70 7.15 -18.26
N LEU A 122 -13.79 8.27 -17.54
CA LEU A 122 -13.51 9.62 -18.05
C LEU A 122 -12.04 10.02 -17.91
N VAL A 123 -11.25 9.17 -17.24
CA VAL A 123 -9.79 9.29 -17.10
C VAL A 123 -9.14 7.97 -17.51
N PRO A 124 -7.88 7.96 -17.94
CA PRO A 124 -7.16 6.72 -18.25
C PRO A 124 -7.12 5.77 -17.05
N VAL A 125 -7.41 4.50 -17.31
CA VAL A 125 -7.39 3.41 -16.32
C VAL A 125 -6.49 2.30 -16.81
N ASP A 126 -5.50 1.94 -16.02
CA ASP A 126 -4.62 0.80 -16.26
C ASP A 126 -4.86 -0.25 -15.16
N LEU A 127 -5.28 -1.46 -15.55
CA LEU A 127 -5.36 -2.61 -14.66
C LEU A 127 -4.21 -3.57 -14.94
N VAL A 128 -3.44 -3.91 -13.93
CA VAL A 128 -2.34 -4.87 -14.03
C VAL A 128 -2.74 -6.16 -13.34
N ILE A 129 -2.65 -7.28 -14.06
CA ILE A 129 -2.87 -8.61 -13.49
C ILE A 129 -1.57 -9.07 -12.85
N ASP A 130 -1.51 -9.04 -11.51
CA ASP A 130 -0.28 -9.23 -10.77
C ASP A 130 -0.44 -9.95 -9.41
N HIS A 131 -1.66 -10.31 -9.03
CA HIS A 131 -1.97 -10.92 -7.74
C HIS A 131 -2.50 -12.36 -7.85
N SER A 132 -2.58 -12.93 -9.05
CA SER A 132 -3.22 -14.22 -9.32
C SER A 132 -2.27 -15.41 -9.23
N VAL A 133 -0.98 -15.22 -9.43
CA VAL A 133 0.03 -16.29 -9.38
C VAL A 133 0.25 -16.78 -7.95
N ILE A 134 0.21 -18.10 -7.76
CA ILE A 134 0.52 -18.78 -6.49
C ILE A 134 1.81 -19.58 -6.68
N VAL A 135 2.67 -19.60 -5.66
CA VAL A 135 3.93 -20.35 -5.68
C VAL A 135 3.66 -21.81 -5.25
N ASP A 136 3.00 -22.58 -6.12
CA ASP A 136 2.81 -24.02 -5.90
C ASP A 136 4.13 -24.74 -6.12
N GLU A 137 4.79 -24.49 -7.26
CA GLU A 137 6.06 -25.07 -7.66
C GLU A 137 7.22 -24.12 -7.37
N PHE A 138 8.35 -24.65 -6.86
CA PHE A 138 9.52 -23.88 -6.46
C PHE A 138 10.80 -24.70 -6.54
N GLY A 139 11.97 -24.04 -6.41
CA GLY A 139 13.28 -24.69 -6.32
C GLY A 139 13.73 -25.43 -7.59
N THR A 140 13.03 -25.24 -8.71
CA THR A 140 13.36 -25.87 -10.00
C THR A 140 13.26 -24.90 -11.17
N PRO A 141 14.01 -25.10 -12.26
CA PRO A 141 13.90 -24.27 -13.46
C PRO A 141 12.53 -24.33 -14.16
N LYS A 142 11.67 -25.30 -13.84
CA LYS A 142 10.33 -25.47 -14.42
C LYS A 142 9.26 -24.72 -13.65
N ALA A 143 9.57 -24.28 -12.44
CA ALA A 143 8.58 -23.69 -11.52
C ALA A 143 7.79 -22.52 -12.13
N LEU A 144 8.45 -21.61 -12.85
CA LEU A 144 7.77 -20.50 -13.52
C LEU A 144 6.68 -20.99 -14.50
N ALA A 145 7.05 -21.91 -15.40
CA ALA A 145 6.11 -22.39 -16.42
C ALA A 145 4.93 -23.12 -15.78
N GLN A 146 5.19 -23.97 -14.79
CA GLN A 146 4.13 -24.71 -14.08
C GLN A 146 3.20 -23.80 -13.31
N ASN A 147 3.71 -22.79 -12.60
CA ASN A 147 2.88 -21.82 -11.88
C ASN A 147 2.04 -20.95 -12.83
N VAL A 148 2.57 -20.59 -14.02
CA VAL A 148 1.81 -19.83 -15.04
C VAL A 148 0.65 -20.66 -15.59
N GLU A 149 0.87 -21.95 -15.90
CA GLU A 149 -0.22 -22.84 -16.33
C GLU A 149 -1.34 -22.91 -15.28
N LEU A 150 -0.98 -23.15 -14.01
CA LEU A 150 -1.91 -23.18 -12.91
C LEU A 150 -2.63 -21.81 -12.70
N GLU A 151 -1.92 -20.71 -12.92
CA GLU A 151 -2.51 -19.37 -12.86
C GLU A 151 -3.61 -19.19 -13.88
N TYR A 152 -3.37 -19.53 -15.15
CA TYR A 152 -4.35 -19.42 -16.23
C TYR A 152 -5.51 -20.39 -16.04
N GLU A 153 -5.25 -21.64 -15.66
CA GLU A 153 -6.27 -22.63 -15.38
C GLU A 153 -7.24 -22.15 -14.29
N ARG A 154 -6.72 -21.70 -13.15
CA ARG A 154 -7.51 -21.27 -12.00
C ARG A 154 -8.25 -19.94 -12.20
N ASN A 155 -7.82 -19.11 -13.14
CA ASN A 155 -8.35 -17.76 -13.31
C ASN A 155 -9.00 -17.50 -14.67
N ALA A 156 -9.27 -18.54 -15.45
CA ALA A 156 -9.78 -18.43 -16.82
C ALA A 156 -11.03 -17.53 -16.93
N GLU A 157 -12.02 -17.69 -16.03
CA GLU A 157 -13.24 -16.89 -16.01
C GLU A 157 -12.95 -15.41 -15.73
N ARG A 158 -12.06 -15.12 -14.78
CA ARG A 158 -11.66 -13.73 -14.44
C ARG A 158 -10.93 -13.08 -15.61
N TYR A 159 -10.07 -13.82 -16.30
CA TYR A 159 -9.30 -13.31 -17.43
C TYR A 159 -10.20 -13.06 -18.64
N LYS A 160 -11.17 -13.93 -18.90
CA LYS A 160 -12.22 -13.71 -19.89
C LYS A 160 -13.00 -12.41 -19.60
N PHE A 161 -13.39 -12.21 -18.34
CA PHE A 161 -14.10 -11.01 -17.90
C PHE A 161 -13.27 -9.73 -18.08
N LEU A 162 -12.00 -9.73 -17.65
CA LEU A 162 -11.11 -8.57 -17.81
C LEU A 162 -10.82 -8.25 -19.27
N LYS A 163 -10.67 -9.28 -20.11
CA LYS A 163 -10.46 -9.10 -21.56
C LYS A 163 -11.70 -8.54 -22.25
N TRP A 164 -12.92 -8.97 -21.82
CA TRP A 164 -14.16 -8.33 -22.21
C TRP A 164 -14.16 -6.84 -21.81
N GLY A 165 -13.85 -6.53 -20.56
CA GLY A 165 -13.81 -5.14 -20.06
C GLY A 165 -12.87 -4.24 -20.88
N GLN A 166 -11.71 -4.75 -21.25
CA GLN A 166 -10.76 -4.03 -22.12
C GLN A 166 -11.36 -3.67 -23.48
N GLY A 167 -12.25 -4.52 -24.04
CA GLY A 167 -12.95 -4.26 -25.30
C GLY A 167 -14.22 -3.43 -25.15
N ALA A 168 -14.87 -3.48 -23.97
CA ALA A 168 -16.17 -2.88 -23.73
C ALA A 168 -16.10 -1.43 -23.19
N PHE A 169 -15.04 -1.08 -22.44
CA PHE A 169 -14.88 0.23 -21.82
C PHE A 169 -13.83 1.08 -22.53
N ASP A 170 -14.18 2.31 -22.85
CA ASP A 170 -13.21 3.32 -23.29
C ASP A 170 -12.25 3.70 -22.15
N ASN A 171 -11.02 4.12 -22.49
CA ASN A 171 -9.98 4.51 -21.55
C ASN A 171 -9.59 3.42 -20.52
N PHE A 172 -9.91 2.17 -20.77
CA PHE A 172 -9.58 1.03 -19.91
C PHE A 172 -8.61 0.08 -20.60
N ARG A 173 -7.45 -0.17 -19.99
CA ARG A 173 -6.44 -1.08 -20.53
C ARG A 173 -6.05 -2.11 -19.48
N VAL A 174 -5.75 -3.33 -19.96
CA VAL A 174 -5.28 -4.42 -19.11
C VAL A 174 -3.82 -4.75 -19.47
N VAL A 175 -2.95 -4.72 -18.46
CA VAL A 175 -1.61 -5.31 -18.53
C VAL A 175 -1.72 -6.78 -18.14
N PRO A 176 -1.42 -7.70 -19.05
CA PRO A 176 -1.63 -9.14 -18.85
C PRO A 176 -0.77 -9.76 -17.74
N PRO A 177 -1.12 -10.99 -17.30
CA PRO A 177 -0.31 -11.74 -16.34
C PRO A 177 1.15 -11.92 -16.78
N GLY A 178 2.04 -12.10 -15.83
CA GLY A 178 3.46 -12.34 -16.11
C GLY A 178 4.27 -11.10 -16.51
N THR A 179 3.67 -9.89 -16.55
CA THR A 179 4.39 -8.64 -16.87
C THR A 179 5.16 -8.11 -15.66
N GLY A 180 4.51 -8.07 -14.49
CA GLY A 180 5.08 -7.57 -13.25
C GLY A 180 4.03 -7.04 -12.28
N ILE A 181 4.48 -6.56 -11.12
CA ILE A 181 3.60 -5.98 -10.10
C ILE A 181 3.18 -4.55 -10.49
N CYS A 182 1.93 -4.20 -10.23
CA CYS A 182 1.29 -2.98 -10.75
C CYS A 182 2.07 -1.70 -10.40
N HIS A 183 2.54 -1.55 -9.16
CA HIS A 183 3.26 -0.33 -8.76
C HIS A 183 4.67 -0.23 -9.34
N GLN A 184 5.36 -1.35 -9.65
CA GLN A 184 6.65 -1.34 -10.35
C GLN A 184 6.46 -1.10 -11.85
N VAL A 185 5.50 -1.74 -12.51
CA VAL A 185 5.12 -1.45 -13.90
C VAL A 185 4.71 0.01 -14.05
N ASN A 186 3.99 0.54 -13.05
CA ASN A 186 3.65 1.96 -13.02
C ASN A 186 4.89 2.86 -12.94
N LEU A 187 5.81 2.59 -12.01
CA LEU A 187 7.04 3.36 -11.84
C LEU A 187 7.93 3.31 -13.11
N GLU A 188 8.13 2.11 -13.65
CA GLU A 188 9.05 1.87 -14.76
C GLU A 188 8.49 2.29 -16.13
N TYR A 189 7.15 2.29 -16.31
CA TYR A 189 6.55 2.48 -17.63
C TYR A 189 5.34 3.41 -17.67
N LEU A 190 4.28 3.18 -16.88
CA LEU A 190 3.00 3.89 -17.03
C LEU A 190 3.07 5.35 -16.58
N ALA A 191 3.80 5.65 -15.51
CA ALA A 191 3.94 6.99 -14.96
C ALA A 191 4.77 7.90 -15.87
N GLN A 192 4.35 9.17 -16.01
CA GLN A 192 4.92 10.13 -16.94
C GLN A 192 5.51 11.38 -16.26
N THR A 193 5.37 11.55 -14.96
CA THR A 193 5.76 12.72 -14.13
C THR A 193 5.01 13.99 -14.54
N VAL A 194 4.95 14.31 -15.83
CA VAL A 194 4.08 15.34 -16.41
C VAL A 194 3.19 14.67 -17.44
N TRP A 195 1.88 14.75 -17.22
CA TRP A 195 0.87 14.21 -18.13
C TRP A 195 0.45 15.26 -19.17
N THR A 196 -0.13 14.82 -20.28
CA THR A 196 -0.69 15.70 -21.31
C THR A 196 -2.05 15.20 -21.76
N ARG A 197 -2.96 16.11 -22.06
CA ARG A 197 -4.30 15.81 -22.59
C ARG A 197 -4.74 16.88 -23.57
N SER A 198 -5.34 16.47 -24.69
CA SER A 198 -6.03 17.40 -25.58
C SER A 198 -7.31 17.90 -24.94
N GLU A 199 -7.51 19.20 -24.93
CA GLU A 199 -8.71 19.89 -24.45
C GLU A 199 -9.15 20.97 -25.41
N THR A 200 -10.48 21.19 -25.54
CA THR A 200 -11.03 22.35 -26.25
C THR A 200 -11.10 23.52 -25.29
N ILE A 201 -10.27 24.54 -25.48
CA ILE A 201 -10.25 25.77 -24.69
C ILE A 201 -10.51 26.95 -25.64
N ASP A 202 -11.52 27.78 -25.32
CA ASP A 202 -11.92 28.94 -26.13
C ASP A 202 -12.19 28.60 -27.60
N GLY A 203 -12.68 27.37 -27.88
CA GLY A 203 -12.99 26.87 -29.24
C GLY A 203 -11.80 26.30 -30.00
N ALA A 204 -10.59 26.31 -29.45
CA ALA A 204 -9.40 25.72 -30.05
C ALA A 204 -9.02 24.42 -29.30
N GLU A 205 -8.58 23.41 -30.06
CA GLU A 205 -7.99 22.21 -29.48
C GLU A 205 -6.53 22.51 -29.10
N VAL A 206 -6.19 22.27 -27.82
CA VAL A 206 -4.87 22.53 -27.27
C VAL A 206 -4.38 21.35 -26.43
N GLU A 207 -3.08 21.10 -26.44
CA GLU A 207 -2.45 20.15 -25.50
C GLU A 207 -2.22 20.82 -24.15
N VAL A 208 -2.86 20.31 -23.10
CA VAL A 208 -2.67 20.78 -21.72
C VAL A 208 -1.69 19.90 -21.00
N ALA A 209 -0.62 20.48 -20.46
CA ALA A 209 0.38 19.80 -19.62
C ALA A 209 0.11 20.07 -18.14
N TYR A 210 0.21 19.03 -17.31
CA TYR A 210 -0.04 19.07 -15.87
C TYR A 210 0.68 17.96 -15.14
N PRO A 211 0.87 18.04 -13.78
CA PRO A 211 1.51 16.99 -13.02
C PRO A 211 0.76 15.66 -13.16
N ASP A 212 1.48 14.56 -13.38
CA ASP A 212 0.90 13.22 -13.28
C ASP A 212 0.48 12.98 -11.84
N THR A 213 -0.78 12.57 -11.66
CA THR A 213 -1.35 12.21 -10.38
C THR A 213 -2.16 10.94 -10.51
N VAL A 214 -2.08 10.04 -9.52
CA VAL A 214 -2.72 8.73 -9.64
C VAL A 214 -3.37 8.30 -8.33
N VAL A 215 -4.58 7.76 -8.42
CA VAL A 215 -5.16 6.97 -7.34
C VAL A 215 -5.18 5.52 -7.75
N GLY A 216 -4.88 4.62 -6.82
CA GLY A 216 -4.79 3.20 -7.15
C GLY A 216 -5.51 2.29 -6.18
N THR A 217 -6.11 1.22 -6.70
CA THR A 217 -6.67 0.16 -5.84
C THR A 217 -5.59 -0.71 -5.20
N ASP A 218 -4.33 -0.47 -5.54
CA ASP A 218 -3.16 -0.99 -4.83
C ASP A 218 -2.71 0.00 -3.75
N SER A 219 -2.53 -0.48 -2.51
CA SER A 219 -2.05 0.36 -1.41
C SER A 219 -0.64 0.90 -1.65
N HIS A 220 0.20 0.19 -2.43
CA HIS A 220 1.56 0.61 -2.75
C HIS A 220 1.66 1.48 -4.02
N THR A 221 0.54 2.02 -4.52
CA THR A 221 0.53 3.09 -5.52
C THR A 221 1.44 4.26 -5.12
N THR A 222 1.66 4.44 -3.82
CA THR A 222 2.60 5.42 -3.25
C THR A 222 4.04 5.27 -3.74
N MET A 223 4.46 4.12 -4.27
CA MET A 223 5.82 3.94 -4.83
C MET A 223 6.17 5.00 -5.86
N VAL A 224 5.20 5.41 -6.66
CA VAL A 224 5.38 6.41 -7.73
C VAL A 224 5.70 7.81 -7.21
N ASN A 225 5.51 8.07 -5.91
CA ASN A 225 5.90 9.34 -5.30
C ASN A 225 7.43 9.56 -5.35
N GLY A 226 8.21 8.48 -5.43
CA GLY A 226 9.65 8.55 -5.70
C GLY A 226 9.99 9.19 -7.05
N LEU A 227 9.08 9.10 -8.04
CA LEU A 227 9.17 9.73 -9.36
C LEU A 227 8.47 11.11 -9.41
N ALA A 228 8.21 11.71 -8.26
CA ALA A 228 7.48 12.98 -8.13
C ALA A 228 6.04 12.95 -8.71
N VAL A 229 5.42 11.79 -8.82
CA VAL A 229 4.02 11.64 -9.16
C VAL A 229 3.22 11.54 -7.86
N LEU A 230 2.31 12.47 -7.63
CA LEU A 230 1.49 12.45 -6.43
C LEU A 230 0.44 11.34 -6.54
N GLY A 231 0.61 10.29 -5.74
CA GLY A 231 -0.25 9.12 -5.81
C GLY A 231 -0.43 8.41 -4.47
N TRP A 232 -1.61 7.81 -4.28
CA TRP A 232 -1.93 7.03 -3.08
C TRP A 232 -2.96 5.95 -3.33
N GLY A 233 -3.03 5.00 -2.39
CA GLY A 233 -4.01 3.92 -2.39
C GLY A 233 -5.41 4.40 -2.03
N VAL A 234 -6.41 3.88 -2.76
CA VAL A 234 -7.84 4.10 -2.54
C VAL A 234 -8.59 2.77 -2.56
N GLY A 235 -9.84 2.76 -2.09
CA GLY A 235 -10.72 1.61 -2.29
C GLY A 235 -11.30 1.55 -3.70
N GLY A 236 -11.89 0.40 -4.08
CA GLY A 236 -12.56 0.22 -5.37
C GLY A 236 -13.61 1.30 -5.62
N ILE A 237 -14.43 1.59 -4.63
CA ILE A 237 -15.51 2.61 -4.71
C ILE A 237 -14.95 4.03 -4.98
N GLU A 238 -13.84 4.41 -4.33
CA GLU A 238 -13.20 5.70 -4.60
C GLU A 238 -12.57 5.74 -6.00
N ALA A 239 -12.01 4.60 -6.46
CA ALA A 239 -11.49 4.47 -7.82
C ALA A 239 -12.61 4.58 -8.86
N GLU A 240 -13.76 3.91 -8.64
CA GLU A 240 -14.96 4.00 -9.48
C GLU A 240 -15.47 5.44 -9.57
N ALA A 241 -15.55 6.14 -8.43
CA ALA A 241 -15.94 7.55 -8.40
C ALA A 241 -14.97 8.43 -9.22
N ALA A 242 -13.66 8.19 -9.12
CA ALA A 242 -12.65 8.89 -9.91
C ALA A 242 -12.77 8.58 -11.41
N MET A 243 -12.97 7.30 -11.77
CA MET A 243 -13.22 6.88 -13.15
C MET A 243 -14.44 7.59 -13.75
N LEU A 244 -15.51 7.76 -12.97
CA LEU A 244 -16.75 8.43 -13.40
C LEU A 244 -16.69 9.97 -13.28
N GLY A 245 -15.49 10.53 -13.06
CA GLY A 245 -15.25 11.98 -13.07
C GLY A 245 -15.69 12.72 -11.81
N GLN A 246 -16.05 12.02 -10.75
CA GLN A 246 -16.40 12.66 -9.49
C GLN A 246 -15.12 13.18 -8.79
N PRO A 247 -15.12 14.41 -8.25
CA PRO A 247 -14.00 14.89 -7.46
C PRO A 247 -13.92 14.11 -6.15
N GLN A 248 -12.74 13.72 -5.77
CA GLN A 248 -12.48 13.14 -4.47
C GLN A 248 -12.41 14.26 -3.42
N SER A 249 -13.31 14.21 -2.46
CA SER A 249 -13.29 15.15 -1.34
C SER A 249 -12.21 14.77 -0.36
N MET A 250 -11.32 15.70 -0.05
CA MET A 250 -10.27 15.52 0.94
C MET A 250 -10.01 16.80 1.72
N LEU A 251 -9.57 16.66 2.97
CA LEU A 251 -9.05 17.79 3.73
C LEU A 251 -7.69 18.20 3.14
N LEU A 252 -7.41 19.51 3.11
CA LEU A 252 -6.05 19.99 2.88
C LEU A 252 -5.15 19.33 3.92
N PRO A 253 -4.15 18.52 3.49
CA PRO A 253 -3.41 17.67 4.40
C PRO A 253 -2.42 18.46 5.26
N GLU A 254 -2.19 18.02 6.47
CA GLU A 254 -0.96 18.31 7.18
C GLU A 254 0.19 17.65 6.42
N VAL A 255 1.33 18.35 6.27
CA VAL A 255 2.52 17.84 5.59
C VAL A 255 3.69 17.77 6.57
N ILE A 256 4.20 16.58 6.81
CA ILE A 256 5.36 16.34 7.64
C ILE A 256 6.61 16.34 6.76
N GLY A 257 7.50 17.31 6.96
CA GLY A 257 8.79 17.36 6.30
C GLY A 257 9.75 16.35 6.93
N PHE A 258 10.35 15.46 6.11
CA PHE A 258 11.35 14.50 6.56
C PHE A 258 12.71 14.90 5.98
N LYS A 259 13.56 15.52 6.81
CA LYS A 259 14.86 16.01 6.40
C LYS A 259 15.88 14.88 6.39
N LEU A 260 16.56 14.73 5.26
CA LEU A 260 17.64 13.77 5.07
C LEU A 260 18.98 14.49 5.03
N THR A 261 19.95 14.02 5.80
CA THR A 261 21.32 14.52 5.85
C THR A 261 22.32 13.38 5.70
N GLY A 262 23.59 13.69 5.39
CA GLY A 262 24.63 12.68 5.27
C GLY A 262 24.46 11.72 4.08
N SER A 263 25.06 10.52 4.17
CA SER A 263 24.99 9.45 3.19
C SER A 263 25.02 8.07 3.87
N LEU A 264 24.49 7.04 3.20
CA LEU A 264 24.52 5.65 3.69
C LEU A 264 25.97 5.13 3.76
N LYS A 265 26.27 4.35 4.80
CA LYS A 265 27.56 3.67 4.96
C LYS A 265 27.67 2.45 4.06
N GLU A 266 28.90 1.95 3.88
CA GLU A 266 29.18 0.70 3.19
C GLU A 266 28.39 -0.46 3.80
N GLY A 267 27.77 -1.29 2.96
CA GLY A 267 27.01 -2.45 3.36
C GLY A 267 25.57 -2.15 3.84
N ILE A 268 25.16 -0.89 3.93
CA ILE A 268 23.76 -0.52 4.27
C ILE A 268 22.93 -0.49 3.00
N THR A 269 21.74 -1.09 3.09
CA THR A 269 20.82 -1.23 1.95
C THR A 269 19.65 -0.22 2.03
N ALA A 270 18.99 0.00 0.89
CA ALA A 270 17.73 0.76 0.84
C ALA A 270 16.66 0.19 1.78
N THR A 271 16.68 -1.13 2.01
CA THR A 271 15.75 -1.80 2.94
C THR A 271 16.01 -1.36 4.38
N ASP A 272 17.26 -1.29 4.81
CA ASP A 272 17.61 -0.81 6.16
C ASP A 272 17.13 0.62 6.38
N LEU A 273 17.29 1.45 5.35
CA LEU A 273 16.82 2.84 5.35
C LEU A 273 15.29 2.90 5.47
N VAL A 274 14.55 2.20 4.61
CA VAL A 274 13.08 2.28 4.63
C VAL A 274 12.48 1.72 5.91
N LEU A 275 13.06 0.68 6.52
CA LEU A 275 12.62 0.17 7.81
C LEU A 275 12.87 1.18 8.94
N THR A 276 13.99 1.91 8.89
CA THR A 276 14.30 3.00 9.83
C THR A 276 13.30 4.15 9.68
N VAL A 277 13.04 4.60 8.47
CA VAL A 277 12.04 5.64 8.15
C VAL A 277 10.65 5.22 8.62
N THR A 278 10.26 3.97 8.36
CA THR A 278 8.96 3.41 8.76
C THR A 278 8.78 3.46 10.27
N GLN A 279 9.77 3.03 11.04
CA GLN A 279 9.74 3.08 12.51
C GLN A 279 9.62 4.52 13.01
N MET A 280 10.42 5.44 12.48
CA MET A 280 10.42 6.85 12.89
C MET A 280 9.07 7.52 12.62
N LEU A 281 8.50 7.34 11.41
CA LEU A 281 7.23 7.95 11.02
C LEU A 281 6.03 7.33 11.78
N ARG A 282 6.05 6.01 12.00
CA ARG A 282 5.04 5.38 12.88
C ARG A 282 5.08 5.95 14.30
N LYS A 283 6.26 6.13 14.87
CA LYS A 283 6.44 6.75 16.19
C LYS A 283 5.99 8.22 16.19
N LYS A 284 6.20 8.96 15.11
CA LYS A 284 5.74 10.36 14.92
C LYS A 284 4.22 10.47 14.85
N GLY A 285 3.52 9.46 14.31
CA GLY A 285 2.07 9.46 14.14
C GLY A 285 1.62 10.28 12.94
N VAL A 286 1.92 9.79 11.73
CA VAL A 286 1.62 10.44 10.45
C VAL A 286 0.36 9.94 9.75
N VAL A 287 -0.50 9.21 10.45
CA VAL A 287 -1.74 8.65 9.88
C VAL A 287 -2.61 9.77 9.31
N GLY A 288 -2.97 9.63 8.03
CA GLY A 288 -3.79 10.59 7.29
C GLY A 288 -3.07 11.88 6.87
N LYS A 289 -1.76 11.99 7.14
CA LYS A 289 -0.92 13.11 6.73
C LYS A 289 -0.14 12.80 5.46
N PHE A 290 0.39 13.82 4.81
CA PHE A 290 1.42 13.67 3.80
C PHE A 290 2.78 13.70 4.47
N VAL A 291 3.73 12.95 3.91
CA VAL A 291 5.16 13.05 4.23
C VAL A 291 5.88 13.53 2.97
N GLU A 292 6.77 14.49 3.11
CA GLU A 292 7.58 15.00 2.00
C GLU A 292 9.05 15.00 2.40
N PHE A 293 9.89 14.38 1.57
CA PHE A 293 11.32 14.22 1.82
C PHE A 293 12.11 15.38 1.23
N PHE A 294 13.04 15.92 1.99
CA PHE A 294 13.86 17.08 1.61
C PHE A 294 15.22 17.06 2.29
N GLY A 295 16.06 18.06 2.03
CA GLY A 295 17.38 18.23 2.64
C GLY A 295 18.53 17.68 1.79
N PRO A 296 19.79 17.95 2.18
CA PRO A 296 20.96 17.64 1.36
C PRO A 296 21.23 16.15 1.15
N GLY A 297 20.80 15.28 2.07
CA GLY A 297 20.93 13.84 1.97
C GLY A 297 20.06 13.22 0.86
N LEU A 298 18.98 13.91 0.45
CA LEU A 298 18.09 13.46 -0.63
C LEU A 298 18.87 13.24 -1.94
N TYR A 299 19.83 14.10 -2.24
CA TYR A 299 20.64 14.04 -3.47
C TYR A 299 21.75 12.95 -3.42
N ASN A 300 21.83 12.20 -2.33
CA ASN A 300 22.70 11.03 -2.18
C ASN A 300 21.92 9.70 -2.32
N LEU A 301 20.60 9.78 -2.61
CA LEU A 301 19.73 8.63 -2.85
C LEU A 301 19.39 8.54 -4.33
N THR A 302 19.49 7.33 -4.89
CA THR A 302 18.97 7.03 -6.23
C THR A 302 17.46 7.12 -6.24
N LEU A 303 16.85 7.29 -7.42
CA LEU A 303 15.40 7.26 -7.54
C LEU A 303 14.81 5.93 -7.04
N ALA A 304 15.50 4.82 -7.26
CA ALA A 304 15.08 3.51 -6.76
C ALA A 304 15.03 3.46 -5.22
N ASP A 305 15.96 4.11 -4.51
CA ASP A 305 15.92 4.23 -3.05
C ASP A 305 14.72 5.07 -2.59
N ARG A 306 14.45 6.19 -3.28
CA ARG A 306 13.28 7.04 -3.02
C ARG A 306 11.97 6.28 -3.25
N ALA A 307 11.88 5.52 -4.33
CA ALA A 307 10.72 4.68 -4.63
C ALA A 307 10.51 3.58 -3.57
N THR A 308 11.60 2.99 -3.06
CA THR A 308 11.57 2.02 -1.94
C THR A 308 10.98 2.65 -0.68
N ILE A 309 11.38 3.88 -0.34
CA ILE A 309 10.83 4.63 0.80
C ILE A 309 9.35 4.97 0.57
N ALA A 310 9.02 5.48 -0.60
CA ALA A 310 7.66 5.88 -0.96
C ALA A 310 6.69 4.68 -0.97
N ASN A 311 7.17 3.49 -1.38
CA ASN A 311 6.39 2.25 -1.40
C ASN A 311 5.80 1.92 -0.02
N MET A 312 6.56 2.08 1.05
CA MET A 312 6.12 1.77 2.42
C MET A 312 5.29 2.89 3.07
N GLY A 313 4.75 3.84 2.29
CA GLY A 313 3.80 4.86 2.76
C GLY A 313 2.67 4.30 3.63
N PRO A 314 1.96 3.26 3.20
CA PRO A 314 0.92 2.61 4.01
C PRO A 314 1.44 2.00 5.31
N GLU A 315 2.65 1.44 5.31
CA GLU A 315 3.25 0.78 6.48
C GLU A 315 3.66 1.81 7.54
N TYR A 316 4.20 2.98 7.16
CA TYR A 316 4.41 4.04 8.14
C TYR A 316 3.15 4.90 8.42
N GLY A 317 2.07 4.68 7.68
CA GLY A 317 0.73 5.22 7.95
C GLY A 317 0.42 6.55 7.28
N ALA A 318 1.29 7.08 6.42
CA ALA A 318 1.02 8.30 5.67
C ALA A 318 0.15 8.03 4.43
N THR A 319 -0.52 9.08 3.94
CA THR A 319 -1.25 9.02 2.68
C THR A 319 -0.29 8.88 1.50
N CYS A 320 0.85 9.58 1.54
CA CYS A 320 1.93 9.49 0.55
C CYS A 320 3.28 9.81 1.19
N GLY A 321 4.37 9.43 0.50
CA GLY A 321 5.75 9.79 0.84
C GLY A 321 6.42 10.43 -0.37
N PHE A 322 6.30 11.74 -0.52
CA PHE A 322 6.56 12.47 -1.75
C PHE A 322 8.01 12.96 -1.86
N PHE A 323 8.56 12.88 -3.06
CA PHE A 323 9.86 13.41 -3.43
C PHE A 323 9.69 14.42 -4.58
N PRO A 324 10.45 15.53 -4.62
CA PRO A 324 10.38 16.51 -5.71
C PRO A 324 11.04 16.00 -6.99
N VAL A 325 10.73 16.63 -8.12
CA VAL A 325 11.46 16.43 -9.39
C VAL A 325 12.86 17.02 -9.26
N ASP A 326 13.88 16.27 -9.70
CA ASP A 326 15.27 16.72 -9.79
C ASP A 326 16.02 16.03 -10.94
N SER A 327 17.37 16.12 -10.98
CA SER A 327 18.20 15.45 -12.00
C SER A 327 18.06 13.94 -11.97
N GLU A 328 18.00 13.31 -10.78
CA GLU A 328 17.79 11.85 -10.64
C GLU A 328 16.47 11.39 -11.28
N THR A 329 15.42 12.24 -11.19
CA THR A 329 14.15 11.98 -11.88
C THR A 329 14.33 11.91 -13.40
N LEU A 330 15.09 12.86 -13.98
CA LEU A 330 15.33 12.88 -15.43
C LEU A 330 16.21 11.71 -15.89
N ASP A 331 17.21 11.35 -15.10
CA ASP A 331 18.12 10.23 -15.37
C ASP A 331 17.36 8.89 -15.32
N TYR A 332 16.46 8.73 -14.34
CA TYR A 332 15.60 7.55 -14.26
C TYR A 332 14.64 7.43 -15.45
N LEU A 333 13.97 8.54 -15.83
CA LEU A 333 13.11 8.57 -17.02
C LEU A 333 13.90 8.21 -18.29
N THR A 334 15.16 8.66 -18.39
CA THR A 334 16.05 8.33 -19.51
C THR A 334 16.38 6.84 -19.51
N THR A 335 16.79 6.30 -18.36
CA THR A 335 17.19 4.89 -18.20
C THR A 335 16.01 3.95 -18.46
N THR A 336 14.80 4.31 -18.01
CA THR A 336 13.59 3.50 -18.17
C THR A 336 12.88 3.71 -19.53
N GLY A 337 13.54 4.35 -20.50
CA GLY A 337 13.10 4.36 -21.89
C GLY A 337 12.05 5.41 -22.24
N ARG A 338 11.78 6.41 -21.37
CA ARG A 338 10.87 7.50 -21.73
C ARG A 338 11.42 8.28 -22.94
N LYS A 339 10.50 8.78 -23.80
CA LYS A 339 10.87 9.52 -25.00
C LYS A 339 11.54 10.85 -24.66
N ALA A 340 12.48 11.28 -25.48
CA ALA A 340 13.23 12.53 -25.27
C ALA A 340 12.32 13.78 -25.19
N ASP A 341 11.23 13.83 -25.98
CA ASP A 341 10.26 14.92 -25.91
C ASP A 341 9.51 14.96 -24.57
N ARG A 342 9.22 13.78 -23.99
CA ARG A 342 8.62 13.68 -22.65
C ARG A 342 9.59 14.16 -21.57
N ILE A 343 10.86 13.77 -21.62
CA ILE A 343 11.88 14.19 -20.65
C ILE A 343 12.07 15.72 -20.73
N ALA A 344 12.17 16.26 -21.94
CA ALA A 344 12.26 17.71 -22.14
C ALA A 344 11.03 18.47 -21.61
N LEU A 345 9.82 17.89 -21.74
CA LEU A 345 8.60 18.46 -21.16
C LEU A 345 8.65 18.43 -19.63
N VAL A 346 9.04 17.31 -19.01
CA VAL A 346 9.16 17.18 -17.55
C VAL A 346 10.10 18.23 -16.99
N GLU A 347 11.28 18.39 -17.57
CA GLU A 347 12.26 19.37 -17.14
C GLU A 347 11.73 20.81 -17.27
N ALA A 348 11.25 21.19 -18.47
CA ALA A 348 10.77 22.53 -18.75
C ALA A 348 9.55 22.91 -17.89
N TYR A 349 8.60 22.01 -17.77
CA TYR A 349 7.39 22.20 -16.98
C TYR A 349 7.71 22.35 -15.49
N SER A 350 8.52 21.45 -14.94
CA SER A 350 8.86 21.48 -13.52
C SER A 350 9.64 22.74 -13.13
N LYS A 351 10.54 23.20 -14.01
CA LYS A 351 11.26 24.47 -13.81
C LYS A 351 10.30 25.67 -13.90
N ALA A 352 9.39 25.70 -14.89
CA ALA A 352 8.42 26.78 -15.05
C ALA A 352 7.43 26.88 -13.88
N GLN A 353 7.12 25.77 -13.23
CA GLN A 353 6.18 25.66 -12.09
C GLN A 353 6.85 25.83 -10.71
N GLY A 354 8.19 25.91 -10.63
CA GLY A 354 8.89 25.86 -9.33
C GLY A 354 8.73 24.52 -8.62
N LEU A 355 8.65 23.43 -9.40
CA LEU A 355 8.56 22.03 -8.94
C LEU A 355 9.91 21.28 -9.10
N PHE A 356 10.90 21.89 -9.74
CA PHE A 356 12.24 21.31 -9.90
C PHE A 356 13.10 21.67 -8.71
N ALA A 357 13.58 20.69 -7.96
CA ALA A 357 14.43 20.89 -6.79
C ALA A 357 15.91 20.77 -7.13
N THR A 358 16.73 21.58 -6.46
CA THR A 358 18.18 21.54 -6.49
C THR A 358 18.72 21.63 -5.07
N ARG A 359 20.04 21.48 -4.89
CA ARG A 359 20.67 21.61 -3.56
C ARG A 359 20.49 23.00 -2.94
N GLU A 360 20.23 24.01 -3.76
CA GLU A 360 20.03 25.42 -3.39
C GLU A 360 18.56 25.77 -3.17
N THR A 361 17.64 24.82 -3.44
CA THR A 361 16.20 25.06 -3.25
C THR A 361 15.89 25.27 -1.77
N PRO A 362 15.25 26.38 -1.39
CA PRO A 362 14.88 26.64 0.00
C PRO A 362 13.95 25.56 0.55
N ASP A 363 14.12 25.21 1.82
CA ASP A 363 13.23 24.27 2.51
C ASP A 363 11.78 24.83 2.49
N PRO A 364 10.78 24.02 2.08
CA PRO A 364 9.36 24.41 2.14
C PRO A 364 8.87 24.63 3.58
N VAL A 365 7.72 25.29 3.72
CA VAL A 365 7.01 25.38 5.00
C VAL A 365 6.26 24.09 5.25
N PHE A 366 6.53 23.42 6.37
CA PHE A 366 5.87 22.19 6.77
C PHE A 366 5.01 22.37 8.02
N THR A 367 4.05 21.47 8.23
CA THR A 367 3.27 21.39 9.48
C THR A 367 4.19 21.09 10.67
N ASP A 368 5.07 20.10 10.50
CA ASP A 368 6.05 19.66 11.48
C ASP A 368 7.19 18.96 10.72
N THR A 369 8.31 18.70 11.38
CA THR A 369 9.48 18.08 10.75
C THR A 369 10.09 16.94 11.56
N LEU A 370 10.78 16.04 10.86
CA LEU A 370 11.70 15.03 11.39
C LEU A 370 13.03 15.15 10.64
N GLU A 371 14.10 14.66 11.25
CA GLU A 371 15.42 14.60 10.62
C GLU A 371 16.07 13.23 10.81
N LEU A 372 16.76 12.74 9.78
CA LEU A 372 17.56 11.52 9.80
C LEU A 372 18.92 11.78 9.14
N ASP A 373 19.99 11.55 9.88
CA ASP A 373 21.31 11.37 9.30
C ASP A 373 21.44 9.97 8.73
N LEU A 374 21.56 9.86 7.40
CA LEU A 374 21.67 8.58 6.69
C LEU A 374 22.86 7.74 7.19
N SER A 375 23.93 8.38 7.72
CA SER A 375 25.08 7.67 8.28
C SER A 375 24.77 6.92 9.58
N SER A 376 23.64 7.20 10.21
CA SER A 376 23.19 6.54 11.45
C SER A 376 22.43 5.22 11.22
N VAL A 377 22.01 4.96 9.98
CA VAL A 377 21.24 3.75 9.62
C VAL A 377 22.09 2.50 9.89
N GLN A 378 21.47 1.46 10.47
CA GLN A 378 22.10 0.19 10.78
C GLN A 378 21.43 -0.95 10.01
N PRO A 379 22.17 -2.06 9.71
CA PRO A 379 21.58 -3.26 9.14
C PRO A 379 20.44 -3.76 10.03
N SER A 380 19.29 -4.03 9.44
CA SER A 380 18.08 -4.31 10.20
C SER A 380 17.08 -5.21 9.47
N MET A 381 16.18 -5.77 10.26
CA MET A 381 14.98 -6.48 9.81
C MET A 381 13.76 -5.87 10.50
N ALA A 382 12.55 -6.27 10.07
CA ALA A 382 11.34 -5.94 10.81
C ALA A 382 10.49 -7.19 11.07
N GLY A 383 10.13 -7.42 12.30
CA GLY A 383 9.37 -8.59 12.72
C GLY A 383 9.26 -8.72 14.26
N PRO A 384 8.65 -9.83 14.72
CA PRO A 384 8.16 -11.00 13.96
C PRO A 384 6.76 -10.84 13.35
N LYS A 385 6.06 -9.70 13.54
CA LYS A 385 4.63 -9.59 13.19
C LYS A 385 4.23 -8.35 12.40
N ARG A 386 5.07 -7.28 12.38
CA ARG A 386 4.70 -5.97 11.83
C ARG A 386 5.88 -5.27 11.16
N PRO A 387 5.61 -4.49 10.08
CA PRO A 387 6.65 -3.76 9.36
C PRO A 387 7.37 -2.68 10.18
N GLU A 388 6.65 -2.06 11.11
CA GLU A 388 7.22 -1.05 12.01
C GLU A 388 8.03 -1.62 13.19
N GLY A 389 8.02 -2.93 13.34
CA GLY A 389 8.80 -3.68 14.37
C GLY A 389 10.26 -3.85 13.96
N ARG A 390 10.94 -2.74 13.57
CA ARG A 390 12.35 -2.77 13.21
C ARG A 390 13.22 -3.23 14.37
N VAL A 391 14.14 -4.10 14.07
CA VAL A 391 15.18 -4.61 14.98
C VAL A 391 16.51 -4.63 14.25
N ASP A 392 17.59 -4.19 14.92
CA ASP A 392 18.93 -4.28 14.36
C ASP A 392 19.31 -5.75 14.13
N LEU A 393 20.07 -6.05 13.08
CA LEU A 393 20.40 -7.42 12.68
C LEU A 393 21.01 -8.24 13.84
N SER A 394 21.88 -7.63 14.65
CA SER A 394 22.47 -8.24 15.85
C SER A 394 21.46 -8.53 16.96
N GLY A 395 20.30 -7.88 16.95
CA GLY A 395 19.22 -8.03 17.94
C GLY A 395 18.16 -9.08 17.57
N VAL A 396 18.16 -9.60 16.33
CA VAL A 396 17.08 -10.48 15.83
C VAL A 396 16.91 -11.73 16.65
N LYS A 397 17.99 -12.43 16.96
CA LYS A 397 17.97 -13.65 17.80
C LYS A 397 17.37 -13.38 19.18
N ALA A 398 17.84 -12.34 19.87
CA ALA A 398 17.32 -11.97 21.20
C ALA A 398 15.86 -11.50 21.15
N GLY A 399 15.49 -10.76 20.11
CA GLY A 399 14.12 -10.32 19.87
C GLY A 399 13.16 -11.49 19.65
N PHE A 400 13.57 -12.50 18.88
CA PHE A 400 12.77 -13.72 18.70
C PHE A 400 12.61 -14.50 20.01
N ALA A 401 13.69 -14.69 20.78
CA ALA A 401 13.61 -15.35 22.10
C ALA A 401 12.65 -14.61 23.05
N ALA A 402 12.68 -13.28 23.07
CA ALA A 402 11.72 -12.48 23.84
C ALA A 402 10.28 -12.66 23.35
N ALA A 403 10.05 -12.69 22.03
CA ALA A 403 8.73 -12.93 21.47
C ALA A 403 8.19 -14.34 21.76
N MET A 404 9.06 -15.35 21.80
CA MET A 404 8.70 -16.71 22.23
C MET A 404 8.09 -16.73 23.65
N ASP A 405 8.61 -15.91 24.56
CA ASP A 405 8.09 -15.80 25.91
C ASP A 405 6.84 -14.90 25.99
N THR A 406 6.93 -13.68 25.44
CA THR A 406 5.88 -12.66 25.61
C THR A 406 4.67 -12.88 24.71
N ASP A 407 4.89 -13.24 23.45
CA ASP A 407 3.83 -13.28 22.41
C ASP A 407 3.29 -14.70 22.22
N TYR A 408 4.21 -15.67 22.07
CA TYR A 408 3.84 -17.05 21.78
C TYR A 408 3.63 -17.92 23.02
N LYS A 409 4.05 -17.47 24.22
CA LYS A 409 3.93 -18.19 25.49
C LYS A 409 4.62 -19.56 25.47
N LYS A 410 5.74 -19.67 24.76
CA LYS A 410 6.55 -20.88 24.56
C LYS A 410 8.04 -20.67 24.86
N GLY A 411 8.39 -19.67 25.66
CA GLY A 411 9.80 -19.36 25.99
C GLY A 411 10.57 -20.53 26.57
N ALA A 412 9.93 -21.34 27.43
CA ALA A 412 10.53 -22.55 28.00
C ALA A 412 10.85 -23.64 26.95
N GLU A 413 10.23 -23.60 25.79
CA GLU A 413 10.40 -24.56 24.69
C GLU A 413 11.36 -24.07 23.59
N LEU A 414 12.03 -22.92 23.76
CA LEU A 414 12.81 -22.25 22.71
C LEU A 414 13.82 -23.19 22.03
N SER A 415 14.44 -24.10 22.72
CA SER A 415 15.42 -25.06 22.21
C SER A 415 14.80 -26.37 21.68
N ARG A 416 13.47 -26.52 21.75
CA ARG A 416 12.78 -27.74 21.32
C ARG A 416 12.93 -27.97 19.83
N ARG A 417 13.34 -29.21 19.47
CA ARG A 417 13.40 -29.69 18.10
C ARG A 417 12.62 -30.99 17.94
N VAL A 418 12.09 -31.25 16.76
CA VAL A 418 11.21 -32.40 16.48
C VAL A 418 11.60 -32.97 15.12
N ALA A 419 11.81 -34.26 15.04
CA ALA A 419 12.08 -34.96 13.78
C ALA A 419 10.89 -34.81 12.80
N VAL A 420 11.19 -34.62 11.53
CA VAL A 420 10.20 -34.55 10.46
C VAL A 420 10.02 -35.95 9.86
N GLU A 421 8.78 -36.42 9.81
CA GLU A 421 8.47 -37.78 9.34
C GLU A 421 8.88 -37.95 7.87
N GLY A 422 9.73 -38.94 7.61
CA GLY A 422 10.22 -39.25 6.26
C GLY A 422 11.43 -38.43 5.78
N GLU A 423 11.94 -37.52 6.62
CA GLU A 423 13.05 -36.64 6.30
C GLU A 423 14.25 -36.92 7.23
N ASP A 424 15.44 -36.54 6.80
CA ASP A 424 16.70 -36.74 7.57
C ASP A 424 17.05 -35.51 8.44
N PHE A 425 16.10 -34.62 8.67
CA PHE A 425 16.25 -33.42 9.48
C PHE A 425 15.15 -33.27 10.53
N ASP A 426 15.40 -32.40 11.48
CA ASP A 426 14.44 -31.97 12.50
C ASP A 426 14.09 -30.48 12.32
N LEU A 427 12.95 -30.06 12.91
CA LEU A 427 12.52 -28.68 12.95
C LEU A 427 12.40 -28.20 14.40
N GLY A 428 12.74 -26.93 14.62
CA GLY A 428 12.61 -26.23 15.89
C GLY A 428 11.87 -24.92 15.78
N HIS A 429 11.61 -24.29 16.93
CA HIS A 429 11.09 -22.92 16.93
C HIS A 429 12.09 -21.98 16.26
N GLY A 430 11.59 -21.05 15.44
CA GLY A 430 12.41 -20.08 14.72
C GLY A 430 13.11 -20.59 13.47
N ASP A 431 12.94 -21.87 13.10
CA ASP A 431 13.46 -22.36 11.83
C ASP A 431 12.75 -21.66 10.67
N VAL A 432 13.53 -21.21 9.71
CA VAL A 432 13.05 -20.50 8.51
C VAL A 432 12.57 -21.53 7.51
N VAL A 433 11.28 -21.63 7.32
CA VAL A 433 10.67 -22.57 6.36
C VAL A 433 10.25 -21.89 5.05
N ILE A 434 10.25 -20.55 5.01
CA ILE A 434 10.05 -19.76 3.77
C ILE A 434 11.12 -18.67 3.72
N ALA A 435 11.88 -18.62 2.61
CA ALA A 435 12.77 -17.52 2.28
C ALA A 435 12.43 -17.03 0.86
N ALA A 436 11.79 -15.86 0.76
CA ALA A 436 11.25 -15.38 -0.50
C ALA A 436 11.77 -13.99 -0.86
N ILE A 437 12.42 -13.88 -2.02
CA ILE A 437 12.67 -12.61 -2.68
C ILE A 437 11.39 -12.28 -3.46
N THR A 438 10.57 -11.40 -2.87
CA THR A 438 9.23 -11.06 -3.39
C THR A 438 9.19 -9.66 -3.97
N SER A 439 8.26 -9.41 -4.87
CA SER A 439 8.19 -8.26 -5.77
C SER A 439 7.89 -6.91 -5.13
N CYS A 440 7.39 -6.86 -3.89
CA CYS A 440 6.65 -5.69 -3.40
C CYS A 440 7.47 -4.41 -3.21
N THR A 441 8.56 -4.43 -2.39
CA THR A 441 9.27 -3.19 -2.02
C THR A 441 10.62 -3.08 -2.70
N ASN A 442 11.33 -4.17 -2.74
CA ASN A 442 12.77 -4.16 -2.98
C ASN A 442 13.16 -4.43 -4.44
N THR A 443 12.33 -5.13 -5.21
CA THR A 443 12.75 -5.59 -6.56
C THR A 443 12.81 -4.47 -7.60
N SER A 444 12.19 -3.32 -7.34
CA SER A 444 12.37 -2.11 -8.17
C SER A 444 13.74 -1.46 -7.98
N ASN A 445 14.51 -1.89 -6.97
CA ASN A 445 15.83 -1.36 -6.67
C ASN A 445 16.92 -2.34 -7.13
N PRO A 446 17.61 -2.06 -8.25
CA PRO A 446 18.65 -2.95 -8.76
C PRO A 446 19.78 -3.21 -7.79
N SER A 447 20.08 -2.28 -6.86
CA SER A 447 21.21 -2.44 -5.95
C SER A 447 21.04 -3.63 -5.00
N VAL A 448 19.84 -3.82 -4.45
CA VAL A 448 19.59 -4.92 -3.51
C VAL A 448 19.41 -6.27 -4.23
N LEU A 449 18.96 -6.26 -5.49
CA LEU A 449 18.86 -7.49 -6.29
C LEU A 449 20.22 -7.96 -6.79
N MET A 450 21.06 -7.04 -7.27
CA MET A 450 22.47 -7.35 -7.63
C MET A 450 23.24 -7.80 -6.39
N ALA A 451 23.02 -7.16 -5.22
CA ALA A 451 23.64 -7.60 -3.97
C ALA A 451 23.21 -9.02 -3.58
N ALA A 452 21.93 -9.40 -3.74
CA ALA A 452 21.45 -10.74 -3.47
C ALA A 452 22.09 -11.78 -4.42
N GLY A 453 22.16 -11.49 -5.72
CA GLY A 453 22.82 -12.35 -6.70
C GLY A 453 24.31 -12.50 -6.47
N LEU A 454 25.00 -11.41 -6.14
CA LEU A 454 26.45 -11.44 -5.82
C LEU A 454 26.72 -12.23 -4.52
N LEU A 455 25.88 -12.06 -3.49
CA LEU A 455 25.96 -12.84 -2.26
C LEU A 455 25.73 -14.32 -2.55
N ALA A 456 24.74 -14.67 -3.38
CA ALA A 456 24.51 -16.05 -3.80
C ALA A 456 25.73 -16.64 -4.54
N ARG A 457 26.33 -15.90 -5.47
CA ARG A 457 27.56 -16.30 -6.17
C ARG A 457 28.70 -16.57 -5.19
N ASN A 458 28.91 -15.65 -4.24
CA ASN A 458 29.99 -15.79 -3.24
C ASN A 458 29.73 -16.99 -2.32
N ALA A 459 28.48 -17.23 -1.92
CA ALA A 459 28.07 -18.38 -1.11
C ALA A 459 28.31 -19.72 -1.84
N VAL A 460 27.86 -19.80 -3.10
CA VAL A 460 28.10 -20.99 -3.97
C VAL A 460 29.58 -21.25 -4.16
N ALA A 461 30.38 -20.20 -4.39
CA ALA A 461 31.85 -20.35 -4.53
C ALA A 461 32.51 -20.85 -3.25
N LYS A 462 31.93 -20.59 -2.08
CA LYS A 462 32.37 -21.15 -0.79
C LYS A 462 31.82 -22.55 -0.51
N GLY A 463 30.90 -23.07 -1.33
CA GLY A 463 30.29 -24.38 -1.16
C GLY A 463 29.10 -24.41 -0.20
N LEU A 464 28.57 -23.25 0.20
CA LEU A 464 27.38 -23.19 1.06
C LEU A 464 26.12 -23.67 0.31
N LYS A 465 25.18 -24.25 1.06
CA LYS A 465 23.90 -24.76 0.57
C LYS A 465 22.77 -24.25 1.47
N VAL A 466 21.61 -24.03 0.90
CA VAL A 466 20.36 -23.75 1.62
C VAL A 466 19.96 -24.99 2.42
N LYS A 467 19.34 -24.78 3.59
CA LYS A 467 18.85 -25.87 4.43
C LYS A 467 17.67 -26.58 3.78
N PRO A 468 17.56 -27.93 3.90
CA PRO A 468 16.55 -28.70 3.16
C PRO A 468 15.09 -28.37 3.49
N TRP A 469 14.83 -27.81 4.66
CA TRP A 469 13.49 -27.41 5.09
C TRP A 469 13.04 -26.03 4.60
N VAL A 470 13.92 -25.27 3.89
CA VAL A 470 13.63 -23.91 3.44
C VAL A 470 13.04 -23.89 2.04
N LYS A 471 11.79 -23.52 1.91
CA LYS A 471 11.16 -23.19 0.62
C LYS A 471 11.68 -21.83 0.14
N THR A 472 12.49 -21.86 -0.92
CA THR A 472 13.07 -20.66 -1.54
C THR A 472 12.28 -20.25 -2.77
N SER A 473 12.20 -18.95 -3.07
CA SER A 473 11.55 -18.43 -4.28
C SER A 473 12.08 -17.05 -4.68
N LEU A 474 12.06 -16.78 -5.99
CA LEU A 474 12.29 -15.47 -6.58
C LEU A 474 11.09 -15.08 -7.44
N ALA A 475 10.35 -14.04 -7.01
CA ALA A 475 9.25 -13.46 -7.76
C ALA A 475 9.53 -11.97 -7.96
N PRO A 476 10.22 -11.56 -9.03
CA PRO A 476 10.56 -10.16 -9.25
C PRO A 476 9.35 -9.33 -9.66
N GLY A 477 9.42 -8.03 -9.43
CA GLY A 477 8.34 -7.10 -9.69
C GLY A 477 8.21 -6.66 -11.15
N SER A 478 9.16 -7.03 -12.02
CA SER A 478 9.04 -6.87 -13.47
C SER A 478 9.95 -7.84 -14.21
N GLN A 479 9.65 -8.06 -15.50
CA GLN A 479 10.50 -8.84 -16.40
C GLN A 479 11.89 -8.20 -16.60
N VAL A 480 12.04 -6.90 -16.38
CA VAL A 480 13.34 -6.19 -16.44
C VAL A 480 14.32 -6.75 -15.42
N VAL A 481 13.82 -7.06 -14.21
CA VAL A 481 14.63 -7.63 -13.11
C VAL A 481 15.17 -9.00 -13.50
N ALA A 482 14.32 -9.89 -14.00
CA ALA A 482 14.75 -11.21 -14.47
C ALA A 482 15.79 -11.10 -15.59
N GLU A 483 15.61 -10.15 -16.52
CA GLU A 483 16.52 -9.95 -17.65
C GLU A 483 17.91 -9.49 -17.20
N TYR A 484 18.03 -8.50 -16.30
CA TYR A 484 19.35 -8.06 -15.87
C TYR A 484 20.04 -9.09 -14.95
N LEU A 485 19.31 -9.87 -14.16
CA LEU A 485 19.88 -10.99 -13.40
C LEU A 485 20.39 -12.11 -14.31
N ALA A 486 19.64 -12.44 -15.35
CA ALA A 486 20.08 -13.43 -16.36
C ALA A 486 21.32 -12.93 -17.13
N LYS A 487 21.28 -11.68 -17.63
CA LYS A 487 22.36 -11.06 -18.39
C LYS A 487 23.66 -10.94 -17.58
N SER A 488 23.56 -10.66 -16.29
CA SER A 488 24.72 -10.60 -15.39
C SER A 488 25.25 -11.96 -14.96
N GLY A 489 24.55 -13.06 -15.31
CA GLY A 489 24.87 -14.43 -14.88
C GLY A 489 24.50 -14.74 -13.43
N LEU A 490 23.99 -13.77 -12.67
CA LEU A 490 23.67 -13.95 -11.24
C LEU A 490 22.45 -14.84 -11.00
N GLN A 491 21.52 -14.93 -11.97
CA GLN A 491 20.39 -15.85 -11.87
C GLN A 491 20.85 -17.31 -11.72
N THR A 492 21.92 -17.72 -12.42
CA THR A 492 22.46 -19.07 -12.31
C THR A 492 22.92 -19.42 -10.89
N ASP A 493 23.48 -18.45 -10.16
CA ASP A 493 23.93 -18.68 -8.79
C ASP A 493 22.76 -18.66 -7.79
N LEU A 494 21.77 -17.83 -8.03
CA LEU A 494 20.49 -17.85 -7.27
C LEU A 494 19.77 -19.20 -7.48
N ASP A 495 19.72 -19.72 -8.70
CA ASP A 495 19.10 -21.02 -9.02
C ASP A 495 19.79 -22.19 -8.29
N LYS A 496 21.14 -22.18 -8.16
CA LYS A 496 21.89 -23.18 -7.39
C LYS A 496 21.53 -23.19 -5.90
N LEU A 497 21.05 -22.06 -5.37
CA LEU A 497 20.53 -21.93 -4.01
C LEU A 497 19.00 -22.12 -3.93
N GLY A 498 18.36 -22.56 -5.02
CA GLY A 498 16.92 -22.80 -5.09
C GLY A 498 16.06 -21.53 -5.25
N PHE A 499 16.67 -20.35 -5.40
CA PHE A 499 15.93 -19.10 -5.70
C PHE A 499 15.59 -19.02 -7.20
N ASN A 500 14.90 -20.04 -7.69
CA ASN A 500 14.40 -20.08 -9.05
C ASN A 500 13.26 -19.07 -9.23
N LEU A 501 13.11 -18.62 -10.46
CA LEU A 501 12.00 -17.77 -10.86
C LEU A 501 10.68 -18.54 -10.75
N VAL A 502 9.70 -18.01 -10.00
CA VAL A 502 8.41 -18.69 -9.73
C VAL A 502 7.20 -17.95 -10.29
N GLY A 503 7.34 -16.69 -10.64
CA GLY A 503 6.27 -15.83 -11.17
C GLY A 503 6.70 -14.38 -11.20
N PHE A 504 5.83 -13.52 -11.75
CA PHE A 504 5.95 -12.06 -11.73
C PHE A 504 4.70 -11.48 -11.08
N GLY A 505 4.85 -10.70 -10.00
CA GLY A 505 3.72 -10.13 -9.29
C GLY A 505 3.76 -10.40 -7.78
N CYS A 506 2.67 -10.04 -7.10
CA CYS A 506 2.57 -10.14 -5.65
C CYS A 506 2.34 -11.60 -5.23
N THR A 507 3.34 -12.20 -4.61
CA THR A 507 3.30 -13.60 -4.17
C THR A 507 3.22 -13.71 -2.64
N THR A 508 4.33 -13.94 -1.98
CA THR A 508 4.40 -14.30 -0.56
C THR A 508 3.79 -13.29 0.39
N CYS A 509 3.93 -11.99 0.15
CA CYS A 509 3.39 -10.97 1.07
C CYS A 509 1.85 -10.79 1.02
N ILE A 510 1.16 -11.41 0.06
CA ILE A 510 -0.32 -11.41 -0.05
C ILE A 510 -0.94 -12.76 0.37
N GLY A 511 -0.14 -13.78 0.64
CA GLY A 511 -0.62 -15.11 0.96
C GLY A 511 -0.53 -16.10 -0.20
N ASN A 512 0.12 -15.72 -1.30
CA ASN A 512 0.34 -16.56 -2.48
C ASN A 512 1.65 -17.37 -2.37
N SER A 513 2.11 -17.65 -1.15
CA SER A 513 3.32 -18.47 -0.93
C SER A 513 3.17 -19.90 -1.43
N GLY A 514 1.94 -20.35 -1.70
CA GLY A 514 1.63 -21.75 -1.93
C GLY A 514 1.83 -22.64 -0.69
N PRO A 515 1.54 -23.92 -0.78
CA PRO A 515 1.68 -24.85 0.33
C PRO A 515 3.17 -25.09 0.68
N LEU A 516 3.45 -25.37 1.95
CA LEU A 516 4.71 -25.97 2.35
C LEU A 516 4.71 -27.47 1.98
N PRO A 517 5.89 -28.12 1.85
CA PRO A 517 5.95 -29.58 1.76
C PRO A 517 5.17 -30.24 2.87
N ALA A 518 4.37 -31.25 2.54
CA ALA A 518 3.40 -31.86 3.45
C ALA A 518 4.01 -32.33 4.79
N PRO A 519 5.19 -32.99 4.84
CA PRO A 519 5.82 -33.39 6.10
C PRO A 519 6.17 -32.19 7.00
N ILE A 520 6.64 -31.07 6.42
CA ILE A 520 7.00 -29.84 7.13
C ILE A 520 5.73 -29.19 7.71
N SER A 521 4.71 -28.99 6.87
CA SER A 521 3.42 -28.41 7.31
C SER A 521 2.77 -29.23 8.44
N LYS A 522 2.73 -30.56 8.27
CA LYS A 522 2.21 -31.50 9.28
C LYS A 522 2.97 -31.35 10.61
N THR A 523 4.30 -31.37 10.56
CA THR A 523 5.14 -31.27 11.78
C THR A 523 4.92 -29.93 12.49
N ILE A 524 4.88 -28.81 11.76
CA ILE A 524 4.63 -27.48 12.35
C ILE A 524 3.28 -27.45 13.07
N ASN A 525 2.22 -27.90 12.42
CA ASN A 525 0.85 -27.79 12.92
C ASN A 525 0.59 -28.78 14.08
N GLU A 526 0.93 -30.06 13.93
CA GLU A 526 0.67 -31.08 14.97
C GLU A 526 1.54 -30.88 16.21
N LYS A 527 2.78 -30.43 16.07
CA LYS A 527 3.68 -30.19 17.19
C LYS A 527 3.63 -28.75 17.71
N GLY A 528 2.88 -27.87 17.03
CA GLY A 528 2.69 -26.49 17.44
C GLY A 528 3.99 -25.69 17.43
N LEU A 529 4.85 -25.89 16.43
CA LEU A 529 6.10 -25.15 16.29
C LEU A 529 5.83 -23.69 15.83
N ILE A 530 6.63 -22.75 16.30
CA ILE A 530 6.67 -21.38 15.83
C ILE A 530 7.71 -21.30 14.70
N ALA A 531 7.26 -21.58 13.49
CA ALA A 531 8.11 -21.51 12.30
C ALA A 531 8.31 -20.06 11.82
N GLY A 532 9.43 -19.79 11.13
CA GLY A 532 9.83 -18.48 10.63
C GLY A 532 9.69 -18.35 9.11
N ALA A 533 9.39 -17.12 8.65
CA ALA A 533 9.56 -16.70 7.26
C ALA A 533 10.42 -15.43 7.19
N VAL A 534 11.33 -15.38 6.21
CA VAL A 534 12.12 -14.18 5.89
C VAL A 534 11.84 -13.78 4.46
N ILE A 535 11.27 -12.58 4.27
CA ILE A 535 10.77 -12.13 2.98
C ILE A 535 11.22 -10.70 2.66
N SER A 536 11.47 -10.39 1.41
CA SER A 536 11.83 -9.03 0.98
C SER A 536 10.61 -8.15 0.63
N GLY A 537 9.46 -8.46 1.20
CA GLY A 537 8.22 -7.72 1.00
C GLY A 537 8.05 -6.48 1.88
N ASN A 538 6.81 -5.99 1.98
CA ASN A 538 6.41 -4.84 2.79
C ASN A 538 5.49 -5.19 3.96
N ARG A 539 4.90 -6.38 3.99
CA ARG A 539 3.97 -6.85 5.03
C ARG A 539 4.31 -8.25 5.49
N ASN A 540 4.35 -8.41 6.79
CA ASN A 540 4.70 -9.66 7.47
C ASN A 540 3.65 -10.06 8.53
N PHE A 541 2.38 -9.74 8.29
CA PHE A 541 1.32 -10.06 9.24
C PHE A 541 1.13 -11.57 9.39
N GLU A 542 0.93 -12.01 10.62
CA GLU A 542 0.61 -13.39 10.94
C GLU A 542 -0.65 -13.87 10.21
N GLY A 543 -0.62 -15.08 9.65
CA GLY A 543 -1.70 -15.66 8.85
C GLY A 543 -1.88 -15.04 7.45
N ARG A 544 -1.02 -14.07 7.06
CA ARG A 544 -1.01 -13.47 5.74
C ARG A 544 0.06 -14.05 4.82
N VAL A 545 1.27 -14.29 5.32
CA VAL A 545 2.39 -14.85 4.53
C VAL A 545 2.12 -16.33 4.20
N SER A 546 1.78 -17.10 5.22
CA SER A 546 1.38 -18.51 5.14
C SER A 546 0.52 -18.85 6.36
N PRO A 547 -0.44 -19.78 6.26
CA PRO A 547 -1.21 -20.24 7.42
C PRO A 547 -0.34 -20.99 8.44
N ASP A 548 0.75 -21.61 8.00
CA ASP A 548 1.63 -22.45 8.81
C ASP A 548 2.72 -21.67 9.57
N VAL A 549 2.92 -20.37 9.21
CA VAL A 549 4.06 -19.57 9.71
C VAL A 549 3.57 -18.42 10.57
N GLN A 550 4.14 -18.31 11.78
CA GLN A 550 3.73 -17.29 12.74
C GLN A 550 4.77 -16.18 12.92
N ALA A 551 6.08 -16.49 12.80
CA ALA A 551 7.16 -15.52 12.99
C ALA A 551 7.67 -15.02 11.62
N ASN A 552 7.14 -13.88 11.15
CA ASN A 552 7.43 -13.36 9.82
C ASN A 552 8.33 -12.13 9.91
N TYR A 553 9.41 -12.12 9.14
CA TYR A 553 10.39 -11.03 9.11
C TYR A 553 10.55 -10.42 7.72
N LEU A 554 10.53 -9.08 7.67
CA LEU A 554 10.94 -8.33 6.48
C LEU A 554 12.46 -8.13 6.51
N ALA A 555 13.10 -8.35 5.37
CA ALA A 555 14.54 -8.23 5.22
C ALA A 555 14.91 -7.75 3.81
N SER A 556 16.14 -7.25 3.63
CA SER A 556 16.68 -7.01 2.28
C SER A 556 16.85 -8.33 1.52
N PRO A 557 16.77 -8.32 0.17
CA PRO A 557 17.01 -9.50 -0.65
C PRO A 557 18.30 -10.27 -0.32
N PRO A 558 19.48 -9.62 -0.10
CA PRO A 558 20.67 -10.36 0.31
C PRO A 558 20.52 -11.02 1.71
N LEU A 559 19.81 -10.40 2.65
CA LEU A 559 19.52 -11.02 3.96
C LEU A 559 18.54 -12.19 3.83
N VAL A 560 17.60 -12.17 2.89
CA VAL A 560 16.74 -13.33 2.59
C VAL A 560 17.58 -14.53 2.19
N VAL A 561 18.56 -14.34 1.28
CA VAL A 561 19.50 -15.39 0.87
C VAL A 561 20.33 -15.86 2.08
N ALA A 562 20.84 -14.95 2.89
CA ALA A 562 21.64 -15.28 4.08
C ALA A 562 20.84 -16.12 5.10
N TYR A 563 19.58 -15.79 5.36
CA TYR A 563 18.71 -16.56 6.26
C TYR A 563 18.28 -17.91 5.70
N ALA A 564 18.20 -18.05 4.37
CA ALA A 564 18.00 -19.36 3.75
C ALA A 564 19.21 -20.30 3.98
N LEU A 565 20.43 -19.76 3.91
CA LEU A 565 21.66 -20.48 4.23
C LEU A 565 21.75 -20.81 5.71
N ALA A 566 21.40 -19.88 6.59
CA ALA A 566 21.39 -20.03 8.03
C ALA A 566 20.32 -21.03 8.52
N GLY A 567 19.12 -20.98 7.93
CA GLY A 567 18.00 -21.88 8.19
C GLY A 567 17.23 -21.57 9.48
N SER A 568 17.61 -20.59 10.29
CA SER A 568 16.94 -20.27 11.55
C SER A 568 17.10 -18.81 11.97
N ILE A 569 16.04 -18.22 12.50
CA ILE A 569 16.02 -16.88 13.14
C ILE A 569 16.84 -16.87 14.45
N GLN A 570 17.04 -18.04 15.06
CA GLN A 570 17.85 -18.18 16.26
C GLN A 570 19.37 -18.09 16.00
N MET A 571 19.77 -17.88 14.74
CA MET A 571 21.16 -17.64 14.38
C MET A 571 21.45 -16.13 14.36
N ASP A 572 22.51 -15.71 15.05
CA ASP A 572 23.03 -14.34 14.93
C ASP A 572 23.99 -14.25 13.75
N LEU A 573 23.54 -13.71 12.65
CA LEU A 573 24.32 -13.60 11.39
C LEU A 573 25.54 -12.68 11.51
N THR A 574 25.63 -11.86 12.56
CA THR A 574 26.76 -10.93 12.77
C THR A 574 27.97 -11.62 13.43
N THR A 575 27.74 -12.72 14.16
CA THR A 575 28.76 -13.36 14.96
C THR A 575 28.89 -14.86 14.73
N GLN A 576 27.86 -15.54 14.19
CA GLN A 576 27.86 -16.99 13.99
C GLN A 576 28.08 -17.32 12.50
N PRO A 577 28.78 -18.44 12.18
CA PRO A 577 28.99 -18.87 10.80
C PRO A 577 27.67 -19.37 10.19
N LEU A 578 27.47 -19.07 8.89
CA LEU A 578 26.36 -19.58 8.07
C LEU A 578 26.45 -21.08 7.79
N GLY A 579 27.64 -21.62 7.84
CA GLY A 579 27.97 -23.01 7.61
C GLY A 579 29.47 -23.21 7.37
N GLN A 580 29.84 -24.44 7.05
CA GLN A 580 31.23 -24.77 6.63
C GLN A 580 31.35 -24.71 5.11
N GLY A 581 32.44 -24.12 4.66
CA GLY A 581 32.80 -24.08 3.27
C GLY A 581 33.29 -25.43 2.76
N SER A 582 33.49 -25.55 1.43
CA SER A 582 34.07 -26.74 0.80
C SER A 582 35.49 -27.05 1.28
N ASP A 583 36.19 -26.08 1.86
CA ASP A 583 37.49 -26.20 2.50
C ASP A 583 37.42 -26.59 3.99
N GLY A 584 36.23 -26.86 4.53
CA GLY A 584 35.99 -27.22 5.92
C GLY A 584 36.09 -26.08 6.92
N LYS A 585 36.27 -24.83 6.46
CA LYS A 585 36.30 -23.64 7.33
C LYS A 585 34.93 -23.02 7.51
N ASP A 586 34.73 -22.38 8.64
CA ASP A 586 33.54 -21.61 8.92
C ASP A 586 33.45 -20.40 7.99
N VAL A 587 32.26 -20.18 7.42
CA VAL A 587 31.95 -19.06 6.51
C VAL A 587 30.95 -18.15 7.20
N TYR A 588 31.31 -16.88 7.34
CA TYR A 588 30.50 -15.84 7.99
C TYR A 588 29.85 -14.95 6.93
N LEU A 589 28.79 -14.24 7.32
CA LEU A 589 28.09 -13.31 6.43
C LEU A 589 29.02 -12.29 5.77
N LYS A 590 29.96 -11.74 6.55
CA LYS A 590 30.98 -10.77 6.06
C LYS A 590 31.88 -11.32 4.96
N ASP A 591 32.09 -12.65 4.90
CA ASP A 591 32.97 -13.29 3.93
C ASP A 591 32.34 -13.45 2.55
N ILE A 592 31.02 -13.27 2.46
CA ILE A 592 30.22 -13.38 1.24
C ILE A 592 29.46 -12.10 0.87
N TRP A 593 29.47 -11.08 1.74
CA TRP A 593 28.78 -9.81 1.47
C TRP A 593 29.51 -9.03 0.38
N PRO A 594 28.83 -8.60 -0.71
CA PRO A 594 29.46 -7.85 -1.79
C PRO A 594 29.73 -6.40 -1.39
N SER A 595 30.77 -5.79 -1.97
CA SER A 595 31.05 -4.37 -1.79
C SER A 595 30.09 -3.48 -2.61
N ASN A 596 29.80 -2.26 -2.14
CA ASN A 596 29.00 -1.28 -2.89
C ASN A 596 29.61 -0.99 -4.28
N LYS A 597 30.94 -0.95 -4.38
CA LYS A 597 31.64 -0.75 -5.66
C LYS A 597 31.35 -1.88 -6.65
N GLU A 598 31.35 -3.13 -6.20
CA GLU A 598 31.02 -4.28 -7.03
C GLU A 598 29.55 -4.23 -7.48
N ILE A 599 28.61 -3.96 -6.56
CA ILE A 599 27.20 -3.81 -6.87
C ILE A 599 26.99 -2.74 -7.95
N GLN A 600 27.58 -1.55 -7.78
CA GLN A 600 27.47 -0.45 -8.75
C GLN A 600 28.04 -0.81 -10.12
N SER A 601 29.16 -1.53 -10.15
CA SER A 601 29.74 -2.03 -11.43
C SER A 601 28.78 -2.96 -12.18
N PHE A 602 28.11 -3.86 -11.46
CA PHE A 602 27.11 -4.76 -12.06
C PHE A 602 25.87 -4.01 -12.56
N ILE A 603 25.40 -3.00 -11.82
CA ILE A 603 24.26 -2.16 -12.25
C ILE A 603 24.61 -1.44 -13.55
N GLN A 604 25.75 -0.74 -13.60
CA GLN A 604 26.17 0.05 -14.77
C GLN A 604 26.31 -0.82 -16.04
N GLN A 605 26.72 -2.07 -15.90
CA GLN A 605 26.92 -2.99 -17.02
C GLN A 605 25.63 -3.65 -17.50
N ASN A 606 24.67 -3.88 -16.60
CA ASN A 606 23.53 -4.78 -16.88
C ASN A 606 22.17 -4.10 -16.84
N VAL A 607 21.99 -2.98 -16.12
CA VAL A 607 20.72 -2.25 -16.08
C VAL A 607 20.75 -1.14 -17.12
N THR A 608 20.21 -1.41 -18.31
CA THR A 608 20.37 -0.52 -19.47
C THR A 608 18.99 -0.14 -20.04
N ARG A 609 18.92 1.04 -20.66
CA ARG A 609 17.73 1.54 -21.37
C ARG A 609 17.14 0.51 -22.33
N ALA A 610 17.98 -0.19 -23.07
CA ALA A 610 17.57 -1.19 -24.07
C ALA A 610 16.75 -2.33 -23.47
N ILE A 611 17.04 -2.74 -22.21
CA ILE A 611 16.27 -3.79 -21.52
C ILE A 611 14.85 -3.29 -21.22
N PHE A 612 14.71 -2.05 -20.71
CA PHE A 612 13.39 -1.48 -20.45
C PHE A 612 12.57 -1.33 -21.74
N GLU A 613 13.17 -0.77 -22.79
CA GLU A 613 12.51 -0.62 -24.10
C GLU A 613 12.06 -1.97 -24.67
N ALA A 614 12.88 -3.01 -24.56
CA ALA A 614 12.55 -4.34 -25.06
C ALA A 614 11.43 -5.01 -24.25
N LYS A 615 11.47 -4.93 -22.90
CA LYS A 615 10.48 -5.61 -22.04
C LYS A 615 9.12 -4.90 -22.00
N TYR A 616 9.08 -3.59 -22.24
CA TYR A 616 7.83 -2.82 -22.26
C TYR A 616 7.29 -2.50 -23.66
N ALA A 617 7.97 -2.96 -24.74
CA ALA A 617 7.54 -2.69 -26.12
C ALA A 617 6.09 -3.10 -26.39
N ASP A 618 5.68 -4.27 -25.89
CA ASP A 618 4.37 -4.89 -26.13
C ASP A 618 3.61 -5.17 -24.82
N VAL A 619 3.73 -4.27 -23.82
CA VAL A 619 3.22 -4.46 -22.45
C VAL A 619 1.73 -4.83 -22.35
N PHE A 620 0.91 -4.42 -23.32
CA PHE A 620 -0.53 -4.70 -23.36
C PHE A 620 -0.91 -5.91 -24.23
N LYS A 621 0.06 -6.52 -24.94
CA LYS A 621 -0.19 -7.64 -25.84
C LYS A 621 -0.33 -8.97 -25.10
N GLY A 622 0.47 -9.18 -24.09
CA GLY A 622 0.54 -10.43 -23.33
C GLY A 622 1.16 -11.61 -24.07
N ASP A 623 1.24 -12.72 -23.37
CA ASP A 623 1.76 -14.01 -23.90
C ASP A 623 0.70 -14.75 -24.76
N ALA A 624 1.07 -15.96 -25.22
CA ALA A 624 0.19 -16.80 -26.05
C ALA A 624 -1.09 -17.20 -25.30
N HIS A 625 -1.03 -17.45 -23.98
CA HIS A 625 -2.20 -17.81 -23.16
C HIS A 625 -3.20 -16.65 -23.11
N TRP A 626 -2.73 -15.41 -22.82
CA TRP A 626 -3.59 -14.23 -22.82
C TRP A 626 -4.22 -13.97 -24.18
N GLN A 627 -3.45 -14.10 -25.25
CA GLN A 627 -3.97 -13.91 -26.61
C GLN A 627 -5.05 -14.94 -26.96
N ALA A 628 -4.96 -16.17 -26.49
CA ALA A 628 -5.89 -17.27 -26.71
C ALA A 628 -7.19 -17.14 -25.87
N VAL A 629 -7.27 -16.28 -24.88
CA VAL A 629 -8.51 -16.07 -24.10
C VAL A 629 -9.61 -15.56 -25.03
N ASP A 630 -10.69 -16.33 -25.17
CA ASP A 630 -11.88 -15.94 -25.94
C ASP A 630 -12.81 -15.09 -25.08
N ALA A 631 -13.06 -13.84 -25.49
CA ALA A 631 -13.89 -12.89 -24.75
C ALA A 631 -15.00 -12.31 -25.66
N PRO A 632 -16.23 -12.14 -25.13
CA PRO A 632 -17.32 -11.53 -25.89
C PRO A 632 -17.05 -10.06 -26.21
N THR A 633 -17.67 -9.53 -27.27
CA THR A 633 -17.57 -8.13 -27.71
C THR A 633 -18.82 -7.32 -27.42
N SER A 634 -19.64 -7.75 -26.48
CA SER A 634 -20.93 -7.12 -26.13
C SER A 634 -20.75 -5.83 -25.31
N GLU A 635 -21.71 -4.91 -25.43
CA GLU A 635 -21.75 -3.65 -24.66
C GLU A 635 -21.97 -3.89 -23.17
N THR A 636 -22.84 -4.82 -22.79
CA THR A 636 -23.07 -5.30 -21.42
C THR A 636 -22.50 -6.70 -21.28
N TYR A 637 -22.04 -7.05 -20.09
CA TYR A 637 -21.50 -8.38 -19.83
C TYR A 637 -22.63 -9.42 -19.82
N ALA A 638 -22.40 -10.56 -20.46
CA ALA A 638 -23.31 -11.71 -20.37
C ALA A 638 -22.95 -12.48 -19.08
N TRP A 639 -23.68 -12.20 -18.01
CA TRP A 639 -23.50 -12.86 -16.73
C TRP A 639 -23.84 -14.36 -16.85
N ASP A 640 -23.05 -15.16 -16.17
CA ASP A 640 -23.24 -16.60 -16.04
C ASP A 640 -23.64 -16.89 -14.60
N ASP A 641 -24.87 -17.32 -14.38
CA ASP A 641 -25.40 -17.58 -13.03
C ASP A 641 -24.70 -18.77 -12.33
N ASP A 642 -24.08 -19.67 -13.10
CA ASP A 642 -23.31 -20.81 -12.58
C ASP A 642 -21.84 -20.43 -12.27
N SER A 643 -21.36 -19.23 -12.67
CA SER A 643 -20.00 -18.79 -12.39
C SER A 643 -19.75 -18.66 -10.90
N THR A 644 -18.65 -19.26 -10.44
CA THR A 644 -18.19 -19.11 -9.05
C THR A 644 -17.10 -18.04 -8.89
N TYR A 645 -16.74 -17.32 -9.97
CA TYR A 645 -15.74 -16.23 -9.98
C TYR A 645 -16.32 -14.86 -10.25
N VAL A 646 -17.33 -14.72 -11.15
CA VAL A 646 -17.87 -13.43 -11.59
C VAL A 646 -19.40 -13.50 -11.58
N GLN A 647 -20.02 -12.74 -10.70
CA GLN A 647 -21.46 -12.71 -10.49
C GLN A 647 -22.01 -11.28 -10.55
N ASN A 648 -23.24 -11.10 -11.07
CA ASN A 648 -23.90 -9.79 -11.06
C ASN A 648 -24.25 -9.37 -9.61
N PRO A 649 -23.62 -8.32 -9.06
CA PRO A 649 -23.86 -7.93 -7.66
C PRO A 649 -25.23 -7.27 -7.48
N PRO A 650 -25.89 -7.42 -6.33
CA PRO A 650 -27.25 -6.93 -6.12
C PRO A 650 -27.38 -5.42 -5.86
N TYR A 651 -26.28 -4.65 -5.99
CA TYR A 651 -26.26 -3.22 -5.57
C TYR A 651 -27.20 -2.33 -6.37
N PHE A 652 -27.45 -2.67 -7.64
CA PHE A 652 -28.29 -1.88 -8.56
C PHE A 652 -29.66 -2.50 -8.81
N GLN A 653 -29.98 -3.65 -8.18
CA GLN A 653 -31.28 -4.28 -8.31
C GLN A 653 -32.36 -3.45 -7.61
N GLY A 654 -33.49 -3.24 -8.27
CA GLY A 654 -34.60 -2.44 -7.74
C GLY A 654 -34.29 -0.93 -7.59
N MET A 655 -33.24 -0.45 -8.24
CA MET A 655 -32.87 0.97 -8.22
C MET A 655 -33.92 1.83 -8.91
N HIS A 656 -34.23 3.01 -8.31
CA HIS A 656 -35.15 3.99 -8.84
C HIS A 656 -34.43 5.26 -9.26
N GLN A 657 -35.04 6.04 -10.17
CA GLN A 657 -34.49 7.34 -10.60
C GLN A 657 -34.33 8.36 -9.45
N LYS A 658 -35.07 8.22 -8.37
CA LYS A 658 -34.93 9.04 -7.17
C LYS A 658 -34.46 8.16 -6.02
N PRO A 659 -33.41 8.56 -5.29
CA PRO A 659 -32.97 7.83 -4.11
C PRO A 659 -34.06 7.76 -3.03
N ASP A 660 -34.07 6.65 -2.29
CA ASP A 660 -34.94 6.50 -1.13
C ASP A 660 -34.58 7.49 -0.01
N ALA A 661 -35.57 7.82 0.79
CA ALA A 661 -35.35 8.72 1.92
C ALA A 661 -34.48 8.07 3.00
N ILE A 662 -33.54 8.82 3.55
CA ILE A 662 -32.75 8.35 4.69
C ILE A 662 -33.65 8.20 5.91
N THR A 663 -33.60 7.02 6.56
CA THR A 663 -34.40 6.68 7.74
C THR A 663 -33.54 6.43 8.97
N ASP A 664 -34.12 6.59 10.15
CA ASP A 664 -33.50 6.24 11.42
C ASP A 664 -33.33 4.70 11.52
N ILE A 665 -32.21 4.24 12.10
CA ILE A 665 -31.98 2.81 12.35
C ILE A 665 -32.66 2.46 13.67
N LYS A 666 -33.63 1.54 13.63
CA LYS A 666 -34.44 1.17 14.81
C LYS A 666 -34.30 -0.31 15.12
N GLY A 667 -34.09 -0.65 16.39
CA GLY A 667 -34.13 -2.02 16.88
C GLY A 667 -33.02 -2.92 16.33
N ALA A 668 -31.89 -2.37 15.89
CA ALA A 668 -30.78 -3.14 15.34
C ALA A 668 -30.17 -4.07 16.38
N ARG A 669 -29.70 -5.24 15.97
CA ARG A 669 -28.94 -6.17 16.79
C ARG A 669 -27.44 -5.99 16.57
N ILE A 670 -26.64 -6.33 17.57
CA ILE A 670 -25.19 -6.29 17.51
C ILE A 670 -24.71 -7.59 16.86
N LEU A 671 -24.02 -7.48 15.72
CA LEU A 671 -23.43 -8.62 15.02
C LEU A 671 -22.04 -8.96 15.55
N GLY A 672 -21.29 -7.97 16.05
CA GLY A 672 -19.97 -8.16 16.58
C GLY A 672 -19.50 -7.06 17.51
N LEU A 673 -18.76 -7.46 18.56
CA LEU A 673 -18.01 -6.60 19.46
C LEU A 673 -16.52 -6.89 19.24
N PHE A 674 -15.86 -6.00 18.48
CA PHE A 674 -14.46 -6.20 18.10
C PHE A 674 -13.52 -5.29 18.88
N GLY A 675 -12.27 -5.74 19.05
CA GLY A 675 -11.21 -5.00 19.72
C GLY A 675 -10.57 -3.92 18.83
N ASP A 676 -9.37 -3.51 19.23
CA ASP A 676 -8.56 -2.52 18.50
C ASP A 676 -7.90 -3.13 17.27
N LYS A 677 -7.59 -2.27 16.29
CA LYS A 677 -6.77 -2.60 15.10
C LYS A 677 -7.33 -3.78 14.27
N ILE A 678 -8.64 -3.86 14.17
CA ILE A 678 -9.29 -4.78 13.24
C ILE A 678 -8.92 -4.33 11.83
N THR A 679 -8.20 -5.19 11.10
CA THR A 679 -7.72 -4.90 9.76
C THR A 679 -8.77 -5.24 8.71
N THR A 680 -8.60 -4.72 7.50
CA THR A 680 -9.40 -5.13 6.34
C THR A 680 -9.22 -6.62 6.01
N ASP A 681 -8.08 -7.23 6.39
CA ASP A 681 -7.86 -8.69 6.30
C ASP A 681 -8.72 -9.48 7.30
N HIS A 682 -9.01 -8.92 8.47
CA HIS A 682 -9.96 -9.52 9.41
C HIS A 682 -11.39 -9.46 8.89
N ILE A 683 -11.77 -8.35 8.23
CA ILE A 683 -13.12 -8.13 7.74
C ILE A 683 -13.36 -8.89 6.42
N SER A 684 -12.43 -8.79 5.47
CA SER A 684 -12.51 -9.43 4.15
C SER A 684 -11.19 -10.12 3.83
N PRO A 685 -11.04 -11.41 4.14
CA PRO A 685 -9.82 -12.15 3.92
C PRO A 685 -9.48 -12.29 2.43
N ALA A 686 -8.20 -12.51 2.13
CA ALA A 686 -7.70 -12.76 0.78
C ALA A 686 -7.22 -14.21 0.58
N GLY A 687 -6.87 -14.89 1.68
CA GLY A 687 -6.25 -16.23 1.65
C GLY A 687 -7.21 -17.37 1.36
N SER A 688 -6.73 -18.60 1.59
CA SER A 688 -7.42 -19.84 1.28
C SER A 688 -8.81 -19.96 1.91
N ILE A 689 -9.74 -20.55 1.19
CA ILE A 689 -11.11 -20.84 1.61
C ILE A 689 -11.14 -22.22 2.27
N LYS A 690 -11.62 -22.30 3.52
CA LYS A 690 -11.75 -23.57 4.23
C LYS A 690 -13.01 -24.31 3.80
N ALA A 691 -12.91 -25.63 3.57
CA ALA A 691 -14.03 -26.46 3.15
C ALA A 691 -15.23 -26.39 4.13
N ALA A 692 -14.96 -26.36 5.43
CA ALA A 692 -16.00 -26.27 6.47
C ALA A 692 -16.47 -24.84 6.76
N SER A 693 -16.19 -23.86 5.91
CA SER A 693 -16.71 -22.48 6.03
C SER A 693 -17.97 -22.28 5.19
N PRO A 694 -18.81 -21.26 5.49
CA PRO A 694 -19.96 -20.95 4.65
C PRO A 694 -19.60 -20.74 3.17
N ALA A 695 -18.44 -20.15 2.85
CA ALA A 695 -17.95 -19.99 1.48
C ALA A 695 -17.52 -21.34 0.87
N GLY A 696 -16.90 -22.23 1.66
CA GLY A 696 -16.51 -23.56 1.21
C GLY A 696 -17.72 -24.43 0.92
N SER A 697 -18.76 -24.40 1.76
CA SER A 697 -20.02 -25.09 1.52
C SER A 697 -20.70 -24.62 0.22
N TYR A 698 -20.76 -23.28 0.00
CA TYR A 698 -21.28 -22.69 -1.24
C TYR A 698 -20.54 -23.23 -2.48
N LEU A 699 -19.20 -23.22 -2.45
CA LEU A 699 -18.40 -23.72 -3.58
C LEU A 699 -18.62 -25.21 -3.83
N THR A 700 -18.70 -26.03 -2.78
CA THR A 700 -18.98 -27.47 -2.89
C THR A 700 -20.38 -27.73 -3.48
N GLU A 701 -21.38 -26.96 -3.05
CA GLU A 701 -22.74 -27.00 -3.58
C GLU A 701 -22.83 -26.67 -5.07
N HIS A 702 -21.89 -25.81 -5.56
CA HIS A 702 -21.74 -25.47 -6.97
C HIS A 702 -20.74 -26.39 -7.71
N GLY A 703 -20.41 -27.55 -7.15
CA GLY A 703 -19.60 -28.57 -7.81
C GLY A 703 -18.09 -28.28 -7.85
N VAL A 704 -17.58 -27.25 -7.16
CA VAL A 704 -16.15 -26.93 -7.11
C VAL A 704 -15.47 -27.90 -6.15
N ALA A 705 -14.43 -28.61 -6.61
CA ALA A 705 -13.62 -29.48 -5.74
C ALA A 705 -12.80 -28.65 -4.74
N VAL A 706 -12.52 -29.19 -3.56
CA VAL A 706 -11.76 -28.48 -2.50
C VAL A 706 -10.37 -28.03 -2.98
N ALA A 707 -9.75 -28.83 -3.85
CA ALA A 707 -8.45 -28.49 -4.46
C ALA A 707 -8.53 -27.22 -5.35
N ASP A 708 -9.72 -26.94 -5.91
CA ASP A 708 -9.98 -25.87 -6.88
C ASP A 708 -10.66 -24.65 -6.24
N PHE A 709 -10.81 -24.62 -4.91
CA PHE A 709 -11.40 -23.47 -4.20
C PHE A 709 -10.65 -22.17 -4.46
N ASN A 710 -9.37 -22.27 -4.75
CA ASN A 710 -8.50 -21.12 -4.88
C ASN A 710 -8.54 -20.29 -3.56
N GLN A 711 -8.65 -18.99 -3.63
CA GLN A 711 -8.66 -18.12 -2.45
C GLN A 711 -9.70 -17.01 -2.57
N TYR A 712 -10.07 -16.39 -1.45
CA TYR A 712 -11.00 -15.27 -1.44
C TYR A 712 -10.56 -14.11 -2.37
N GLY A 713 -9.25 -13.88 -2.49
CA GLY A 713 -8.71 -12.84 -3.36
C GLY A 713 -9.11 -13.00 -4.82
N THR A 714 -9.06 -14.21 -5.34
CA THR A 714 -9.41 -14.52 -6.74
C THR A 714 -10.92 -14.53 -7.00
N ARG A 715 -11.73 -14.69 -5.96
CA ARG A 715 -13.21 -14.78 -6.08
C ARG A 715 -13.92 -13.46 -5.74
N ARG A 716 -13.21 -12.35 -5.68
CA ARG A 716 -13.78 -11.02 -5.36
C ARG A 716 -14.77 -10.49 -6.39
N GLY A 717 -14.83 -11.06 -7.58
CA GLY A 717 -15.88 -10.81 -8.56
C GLY A 717 -17.22 -11.51 -8.25
N ASN A 718 -17.26 -12.42 -7.27
CA ASN A 718 -18.45 -13.15 -6.85
C ASN A 718 -18.89 -12.70 -5.45
N HIS A 719 -20.01 -11.97 -5.39
CA HIS A 719 -20.54 -11.43 -4.14
C HIS A 719 -21.02 -12.53 -3.17
N GLU A 720 -21.47 -13.68 -3.65
CA GLU A 720 -21.94 -14.80 -2.84
C GLU A 720 -20.79 -15.42 -2.03
N VAL A 721 -19.64 -15.66 -2.67
CA VAL A 721 -18.44 -16.14 -1.97
C VAL A 721 -17.94 -15.08 -0.97
N MET A 722 -17.90 -13.81 -1.39
CA MET A 722 -17.31 -12.77 -0.58
C MET A 722 -18.14 -12.37 0.64
N MET A 723 -19.48 -12.35 0.55
CA MET A 723 -20.30 -12.09 1.72
C MET A 723 -20.22 -13.22 2.77
N ARG A 724 -20.07 -14.48 2.30
CA ARG A 724 -19.83 -15.64 3.17
C ARG A 724 -18.45 -15.61 3.82
N GLY A 725 -17.48 -14.99 3.16
CA GLY A 725 -16.13 -14.75 3.67
C GLY A 725 -16.00 -13.53 4.59
N THR A 726 -17.04 -12.67 4.66
CA THR A 726 -16.97 -11.45 5.48
C THR A 726 -16.91 -11.81 6.96
N PHE A 727 -15.86 -11.33 7.65
CA PHE A 727 -15.45 -11.66 9.02
C PHE A 727 -15.04 -13.13 9.23
N ALA A 728 -14.76 -13.89 8.17
CA ALA A 728 -14.34 -15.30 8.28
C ALA A 728 -12.84 -15.50 8.56
N ASN A 729 -12.07 -14.43 8.86
CA ASN A 729 -10.66 -14.54 9.20
C ASN A 729 -10.48 -15.41 10.44
N ILE A 730 -9.52 -16.35 10.39
CA ILE A 730 -9.25 -17.31 11.47
C ILE A 730 -8.72 -16.71 12.77
N ARG A 731 -8.24 -15.47 12.72
CA ARG A 731 -7.66 -14.73 13.86
C ARG A 731 -8.55 -13.61 14.38
N ILE A 732 -9.74 -13.41 13.80
CA ILE A 732 -10.66 -12.41 14.32
C ILE A 732 -11.23 -12.86 15.65
N ARG A 733 -11.35 -11.93 16.60
CA ARG A 733 -11.91 -12.22 17.92
C ARG A 733 -13.16 -11.39 18.14
N ASN A 734 -14.30 -12.08 18.30
CA ASN A 734 -15.57 -11.46 18.67
C ASN A 734 -15.80 -11.60 20.18
N HIS A 735 -15.79 -10.48 20.90
CA HIS A 735 -15.94 -10.45 22.36
C HIS A 735 -17.35 -10.86 22.84
N MET A 736 -18.33 -10.99 21.97
CA MET A 736 -19.63 -11.58 22.30
C MET A 736 -19.50 -13.03 22.75
N LEU A 737 -18.46 -13.76 22.32
CA LEU A 737 -18.17 -15.14 22.73
C LEU A 737 -17.51 -15.24 24.11
N GLY A 738 -17.32 -14.10 24.80
CA GLY A 738 -16.70 -14.06 26.12
C GLY A 738 -15.16 -14.07 26.08
N PRO A 739 -14.51 -14.00 27.26
CA PRO A 739 -13.04 -13.87 27.35
C PRO A 739 -12.26 -15.09 26.87
N ASN A 740 -12.87 -16.28 26.97
CA ASN A 740 -12.30 -17.55 26.52
C ASN A 740 -12.96 -18.07 25.23
N GLY A 741 -13.71 -17.20 24.52
CA GLY A 741 -14.35 -17.55 23.26
C GLY A 741 -13.31 -17.88 22.18
N ARG A 742 -13.68 -18.78 21.28
CA ARG A 742 -12.81 -19.18 20.16
C ARG A 742 -12.48 -18.00 19.23
N GLU A 743 -11.36 -18.07 18.57
CA GLU A 743 -11.03 -17.22 17.44
C GLU A 743 -11.75 -17.68 16.16
N GLY A 744 -11.87 -16.77 15.19
CA GLY A 744 -12.55 -17.02 13.93
C GLY A 744 -13.87 -16.28 13.80
N GLY A 745 -14.50 -16.42 12.65
CA GLY A 745 -15.68 -15.68 12.23
C GLY A 745 -17.00 -16.18 12.85
N TYR A 746 -17.11 -16.17 14.17
CA TYR A 746 -18.28 -16.64 14.90
C TYR A 746 -18.91 -15.54 15.75
N THR A 747 -20.23 -15.66 15.97
CA THR A 747 -21.02 -14.74 16.81
C THR A 747 -22.13 -15.47 17.52
N ILE A 748 -22.84 -14.77 18.40
CA ILE A 748 -24.05 -15.29 19.04
C ILE A 748 -25.27 -14.61 18.42
N HIS A 749 -26.20 -15.39 17.93
CA HIS A 749 -27.49 -14.91 17.45
C HIS A 749 -28.45 -14.70 18.64
N TYR A 750 -29.03 -13.52 18.77
CA TYR A 750 -30.05 -13.24 19.79
C TYR A 750 -31.40 -12.98 19.12
N PRO A 751 -32.50 -13.57 19.61
CA PRO A 751 -32.68 -14.14 20.94
C PRO A 751 -32.34 -15.63 21.13
N SER A 752 -32.02 -16.39 20.05
CA SER A 752 -31.84 -17.85 20.16
C SER A 752 -30.67 -18.27 21.03
N LYS A 753 -29.67 -17.40 21.22
CA LYS A 753 -28.40 -17.63 21.93
C LYS A 753 -27.52 -18.72 21.28
N GLU A 754 -27.75 -19.01 20.01
CA GLU A 754 -26.93 -19.96 19.24
C GLU A 754 -25.60 -19.29 18.85
N GLU A 755 -24.51 -20.03 18.98
CA GLU A 755 -23.22 -19.66 18.41
C GLU A 755 -23.17 -20.15 16.97
N LEU A 756 -23.03 -19.21 16.03
CA LEU A 756 -23.07 -19.45 14.58
C LEU A 756 -21.89 -18.75 13.89
N PRO A 757 -21.50 -19.22 12.69
CA PRO A 757 -20.73 -18.37 11.78
C PRO A 757 -21.42 -17.01 11.59
N ILE A 758 -20.63 -15.94 11.49
CA ILE A 758 -21.18 -14.57 11.37
C ILE A 758 -22.12 -14.44 10.18
N TYR A 759 -21.79 -15.11 9.04
CA TYR A 759 -22.65 -15.15 7.86
C TYR A 759 -24.03 -15.75 8.19
N ASP A 760 -24.06 -16.93 8.81
CA ASP A 760 -25.30 -17.65 9.07
C ASP A 760 -26.19 -16.87 10.06
N ALA A 761 -25.59 -16.27 11.08
CA ALA A 761 -26.30 -15.40 12.01
C ALA A 761 -26.87 -14.17 11.30
N ALA A 762 -26.10 -13.56 10.39
CA ALA A 762 -26.56 -12.41 9.60
C ALA A 762 -27.74 -12.77 8.70
N MET A 763 -27.71 -13.92 8.05
CA MET A 763 -28.82 -14.40 7.22
C MET A 763 -30.09 -14.67 8.05
N LYS A 764 -29.96 -15.22 9.27
CA LYS A 764 -31.08 -15.33 10.20
C LYS A 764 -31.73 -13.98 10.51
N TYR A 765 -30.91 -12.98 10.88
CA TYR A 765 -31.41 -11.62 11.15
C TYR A 765 -32.05 -10.96 9.92
N GLN A 766 -31.50 -11.19 8.72
CA GLN A 766 -32.12 -10.69 7.48
C GLN A 766 -33.48 -11.31 7.21
N ALA A 767 -33.63 -12.64 7.42
CA ALA A 767 -34.92 -13.32 7.33
C ALA A 767 -35.94 -12.76 8.33
N GLU A 768 -35.49 -12.37 9.52
CA GLU A 768 -36.27 -11.69 10.57
C GLU A 768 -36.47 -10.19 10.29
N LYS A 769 -35.89 -9.63 9.20
CA LYS A 769 -35.93 -8.20 8.85
C LYS A 769 -35.34 -7.28 9.96
N VAL A 770 -34.36 -7.78 10.70
CA VAL A 770 -33.70 -7.07 11.80
C VAL A 770 -32.42 -6.43 11.29
N PRO A 771 -32.27 -5.09 11.34
CA PRO A 771 -31.04 -4.42 10.96
C PRO A 771 -29.89 -4.74 11.93
N LEU A 772 -28.65 -4.66 11.45
CA LEU A 772 -27.47 -4.99 12.23
C LEU A 772 -26.54 -3.79 12.44
N VAL A 773 -25.78 -3.83 13.54
CA VAL A 773 -24.70 -2.91 13.85
C VAL A 773 -23.47 -3.63 14.37
N ILE A 774 -22.30 -3.01 14.23
CA ILE A 774 -21.02 -3.52 14.73
C ILE A 774 -20.42 -2.46 15.66
N PHE A 775 -19.77 -2.92 16.74
CA PHE A 775 -18.93 -2.09 17.60
C PHE A 775 -17.46 -2.53 17.49
N ALA A 776 -16.55 -1.55 17.50
CA ALA A 776 -15.13 -1.80 17.39
C ALA A 776 -14.28 -0.80 18.20
N GLY A 777 -13.00 -1.11 18.39
CA GLY A 777 -12.03 -0.26 19.06
C GLY A 777 -11.40 0.79 18.16
N VAL A 778 -10.12 1.09 18.38
CA VAL A 778 -9.35 2.08 17.61
C VAL A 778 -8.85 1.50 16.28
N GLU A 779 -8.66 2.38 15.28
CA GLU A 779 -8.12 2.05 13.96
C GLU A 779 -8.88 0.92 13.23
N TYR A 780 -10.21 0.93 13.28
CA TYR A 780 -11.03 -0.06 12.57
C TYR A 780 -10.88 0.07 11.06
N GLY A 781 -10.58 -1.04 10.39
CA GLY A 781 -10.37 -1.11 8.94
C GLY A 781 -8.95 -0.79 8.48
N ASN A 782 -7.97 -0.83 9.39
CA ASN A 782 -6.55 -0.67 9.04
C ASN A 782 -6.07 -1.76 8.07
N GLY A 783 -5.06 -1.46 7.25
CA GLY A 783 -4.44 -2.42 6.33
C GLY A 783 -4.66 -2.09 4.86
N SER A 784 -4.95 -3.11 4.04
CA SER A 784 -5.11 -2.95 2.58
C SER A 784 -6.37 -2.19 2.19
N SER A 785 -6.32 -1.52 1.04
CA SER A 785 -7.47 -0.87 0.41
C SER A 785 -8.45 -1.92 -0.11
N ARG A 786 -9.43 -2.33 0.70
CA ARG A 786 -10.43 -3.35 0.33
C ARG A 786 -11.84 -2.81 0.47
N ASP A 787 -12.47 -2.55 -0.67
CA ASP A 787 -13.89 -2.21 -0.76
C ASP A 787 -14.79 -3.33 -0.24
N TRP A 788 -14.42 -4.60 -0.46
CA TRP A 788 -15.15 -5.76 0.05
C TRP A 788 -15.30 -5.78 1.58
N ALA A 789 -14.42 -5.12 2.31
CA ALA A 789 -14.62 -4.94 3.75
C ALA A 789 -15.86 -4.08 4.06
N ALA A 790 -16.28 -3.22 3.14
CA ALA A 790 -17.52 -2.44 3.25
C ALA A 790 -18.69 -3.09 2.48
N LYS A 791 -18.44 -3.62 1.26
CA LYS A 791 -19.45 -4.32 0.45
C LYS A 791 -20.02 -5.51 1.21
N GLY A 792 -19.16 -6.41 1.72
CA GLY A 792 -19.58 -7.55 2.51
C GLY A 792 -20.31 -7.16 3.80
N THR A 793 -19.83 -6.12 4.48
CA THR A 793 -20.49 -5.57 5.68
C THR A 793 -21.92 -5.12 5.37
N ASN A 794 -22.14 -4.42 4.23
CA ASN A 794 -23.48 -4.02 3.80
C ASN A 794 -24.34 -5.24 3.44
N LEU A 795 -23.80 -6.22 2.67
CA LEU A 795 -24.51 -7.42 2.25
C LEU A 795 -24.95 -8.29 3.43
N LEU A 796 -24.22 -8.29 4.54
CA LEU A 796 -24.63 -8.92 5.79
C LEU A 796 -25.77 -8.17 6.52
N GLY A 797 -26.26 -7.04 5.99
CA GLY A 797 -27.35 -6.28 6.59
C GLY A 797 -26.91 -5.29 7.67
N VAL A 798 -25.62 -5.03 7.81
CA VAL A 798 -25.09 -4.04 8.76
C VAL A 798 -25.38 -2.62 8.25
N LYS A 799 -26.05 -1.81 9.06
CA LYS A 799 -26.43 -0.41 8.74
C LYS A 799 -25.51 0.62 9.35
N ALA A 800 -24.81 0.28 10.42
CA ALA A 800 -23.83 1.17 11.03
C ALA A 800 -22.68 0.41 11.67
N VAL A 801 -21.48 1.01 11.62
CA VAL A 801 -20.31 0.62 12.41
C VAL A 801 -20.00 1.74 13.40
N ILE A 802 -19.79 1.37 14.66
CA ILE A 802 -19.57 2.31 15.76
C ILE A 802 -18.21 1.96 16.35
N ALA A 803 -17.18 2.78 16.09
CA ALA A 803 -15.80 2.50 16.50
C ALA A 803 -15.19 3.68 17.28
N GLN A 804 -14.09 3.44 17.98
CA GLN A 804 -13.35 4.52 18.63
C GLN A 804 -12.63 5.40 17.60
N SER A 805 -12.08 4.78 16.55
CA SER A 805 -11.56 5.47 15.36
C SER A 805 -11.55 4.56 14.15
N PHE A 806 -11.46 5.15 12.96
CA PHE A 806 -11.45 4.45 11.69
C PHE A 806 -10.16 4.75 10.92
N GLU A 807 -9.73 3.78 10.13
CA GLU A 807 -8.81 4.05 9.03
C GLU A 807 -9.57 4.82 7.91
N ARG A 808 -8.87 5.78 7.27
CA ARG A 808 -9.46 6.72 6.30
C ARG A 808 -10.18 6.01 5.14
N ILE A 809 -9.48 5.10 4.45
CA ILE A 809 -10.00 4.43 3.24
C ILE A 809 -11.23 3.60 3.58
N HIS A 810 -11.16 2.80 4.65
CA HIS A 810 -12.27 1.94 5.04
C HIS A 810 -13.51 2.75 5.46
N ARG A 811 -13.29 3.88 6.11
CA ARG A 811 -14.37 4.78 6.48
C ARG A 811 -15.09 5.35 5.25
N SER A 812 -14.33 5.80 4.24
CA SER A 812 -14.89 6.27 2.96
C SER A 812 -15.67 5.15 2.25
N ASN A 813 -15.14 3.94 2.22
CA ASN A 813 -15.80 2.79 1.62
C ASN A 813 -17.13 2.44 2.34
N LEU A 814 -17.18 2.50 3.67
CA LEU A 814 -18.42 2.29 4.43
C LEU A 814 -19.50 3.32 4.02
N VAL A 815 -19.12 4.60 3.92
CA VAL A 815 -20.03 5.66 3.46
C VAL A 815 -20.51 5.40 2.04
N GLY A 816 -19.60 5.04 1.13
CA GLY A 816 -19.91 4.70 -0.27
C GLY A 816 -20.91 3.55 -0.39
N MET A 817 -20.84 2.57 0.51
CA MET A 817 -21.79 1.45 0.56
C MET A 817 -23.04 1.72 1.41
N GLY A 818 -23.25 2.94 1.90
CA GLY A 818 -24.45 3.26 2.72
C GLY A 818 -24.41 2.72 4.15
N VAL A 819 -23.25 2.28 4.62
CA VAL A 819 -23.02 1.89 6.02
C VAL A 819 -22.52 3.10 6.81
N VAL A 820 -23.23 3.53 7.83
CA VAL A 820 -22.91 4.78 8.56
C VAL A 820 -21.77 4.54 9.58
N PRO A 821 -20.59 5.18 9.43
CA PRO A 821 -19.51 5.08 10.40
C PRO A 821 -19.69 6.12 11.51
N PHE A 822 -19.83 5.69 12.75
CA PHE A 822 -19.89 6.55 13.92
C PHE A 822 -18.64 6.44 14.77
N THR A 823 -18.06 7.56 15.14
CA THR A 823 -16.94 7.62 16.08
C THR A 823 -17.46 7.83 17.51
N LEU A 824 -17.03 6.98 18.44
CA LEU A 824 -17.28 7.13 19.87
C LEU A 824 -16.57 8.38 20.41
N GLN A 825 -17.09 8.97 21.46
CA GLN A 825 -16.39 10.06 22.16
C GLN A 825 -15.06 9.56 22.72
N GLU A 826 -14.10 10.46 22.80
CA GLU A 826 -12.80 10.20 23.42
C GLU A 826 -12.98 9.63 24.84
N GLY A 827 -12.22 8.58 25.16
CA GLY A 827 -12.34 7.87 26.42
C GLY A 827 -13.52 6.89 26.53
N THR A 828 -14.36 6.76 25.48
CA THR A 828 -15.48 5.81 25.45
C THR A 828 -15.17 4.62 24.56
N SER A 829 -15.45 3.40 25.03
CA SER A 829 -15.38 2.15 24.27
C SER A 829 -16.65 1.32 24.48
N TRP A 830 -16.88 0.32 23.66
CA TRP A 830 -17.97 -0.63 23.89
C TRP A 830 -17.85 -1.34 25.24
N ALA A 831 -16.62 -1.61 25.69
CA ALA A 831 -16.35 -2.19 27.02
C ALA A 831 -16.73 -1.22 28.16
N SER A 832 -16.42 0.10 28.03
CA SER A 832 -16.81 1.11 29.02
C SER A 832 -18.31 1.37 29.03
N LEU A 833 -19.01 1.02 27.96
CA LEU A 833 -20.48 1.04 27.86
C LEU A 833 -21.13 -0.22 28.41
N ASP A 834 -20.31 -1.21 28.85
CA ASP A 834 -20.72 -2.51 29.37
C ASP A 834 -21.63 -3.30 28.41
N LEU A 835 -21.34 -3.22 27.07
CA LEU A 835 -22.11 -3.94 26.07
C LEU A 835 -21.73 -5.44 26.11
N LYS A 836 -22.75 -6.30 26.04
CA LYS A 836 -22.61 -7.75 26.04
C LYS A 836 -22.92 -8.38 24.67
N GLY A 837 -23.56 -7.61 23.76
CA GLY A 837 -23.98 -8.04 22.44
C GLY A 837 -25.44 -8.48 22.34
N ASP A 838 -26.17 -8.58 23.44
CA ASP A 838 -27.59 -8.90 23.48
C ASP A 838 -28.52 -7.68 23.40
N GLU A 839 -27.94 -6.46 23.37
CA GLU A 839 -28.70 -5.23 23.35
C GLU A 839 -29.36 -4.98 21.98
N SER A 840 -30.46 -4.24 22.03
CA SER A 840 -31.08 -3.63 20.86
C SER A 840 -30.63 -2.16 20.74
N VAL A 841 -30.19 -1.79 19.55
CA VAL A 841 -29.60 -0.48 19.25
C VAL A 841 -30.55 0.33 18.37
N THR A 842 -30.85 1.57 18.76
CA THR A 842 -31.63 2.51 17.93
C THR A 842 -30.87 3.81 17.75
N ILE A 843 -30.68 4.25 16.50
CA ILE A 843 -29.98 5.46 16.12
C ILE A 843 -30.98 6.46 15.58
N HIS A 844 -31.12 7.60 16.26
CA HIS A 844 -32.09 8.64 15.93
C HIS A 844 -31.45 9.88 15.29
N GLY A 845 -32.19 10.51 14.37
CA GLY A 845 -31.84 11.79 13.79
C GLY A 845 -31.18 11.71 12.42
N LEU A 846 -31.05 10.53 11.84
CA LEU A 846 -30.55 10.35 10.47
C LEU A 846 -31.51 10.94 9.45
N ALA A 847 -32.84 10.79 9.64
CA ALA A 847 -33.88 11.26 8.73
C ALA A 847 -34.00 12.79 8.66
N LYS A 848 -33.50 13.54 9.65
CA LYS A 848 -33.73 14.97 9.80
C LYS A 848 -32.52 15.86 9.60
N THR A 849 -31.34 15.30 9.61
CA THR A 849 -30.06 16.03 9.55
C THR A 849 -28.98 15.18 8.89
N PRO A 850 -28.01 15.78 8.17
CA PRO A 850 -26.88 15.03 7.67
C PRO A 850 -26.24 14.21 8.79
N PRO A 851 -25.59 13.06 8.47
CA PRO A 851 -24.97 12.16 9.46
C PRO A 851 -24.03 12.84 10.47
N SER A 852 -23.52 14.05 10.14
CA SER A 852 -22.70 14.92 11.02
C SER A 852 -23.38 15.42 12.29
N ALA A 853 -24.70 15.35 12.41
CA ALA A 853 -25.46 15.91 13.52
C ALA A 853 -26.39 14.90 14.23
N CYS A 854 -26.06 13.63 14.21
CA CYS A 854 -26.84 12.57 14.84
C CYS A 854 -27.02 12.82 16.35
N ARG A 855 -28.28 12.82 16.82
CA ARG A 855 -28.64 13.38 18.14
C ARG A 855 -28.70 12.39 19.29
N ALA A 856 -28.85 11.09 19.07
CA ALA A 856 -28.87 10.10 20.16
C ALA A 856 -28.79 8.64 19.65
N VAL A 857 -27.99 7.81 20.30
CA VAL A 857 -28.08 6.34 20.24
C VAL A 857 -28.74 5.88 21.54
N ARG A 858 -29.74 5.00 21.46
CA ARG A 858 -30.37 4.37 22.59
C ARG A 858 -30.09 2.87 22.60
N PHE A 859 -29.79 2.34 23.77
CA PHE A 859 -29.64 0.92 24.00
C PHE A 859 -30.78 0.44 24.89
N SER A 860 -31.37 -0.73 24.60
CA SER A 860 -32.29 -1.46 25.47
C SER A 860 -31.80 -2.90 25.61
N GLY A 861 -31.50 -3.33 26.85
CA GLY A 861 -31.10 -4.70 27.13
C GLY A 861 -32.31 -5.65 27.19
N SER A 862 -32.07 -6.95 26.97
CA SER A 862 -33.10 -8.01 27.07
C SER A 862 -33.49 -8.35 28.51
N THR A 863 -32.74 -7.93 29.50
CA THR A 863 -33.06 -8.10 30.94
C THR A 863 -33.56 -6.79 31.51
N GLY A 864 -34.86 -6.69 31.78
CA GLY A 864 -35.69 -5.67 32.40
C GLY A 864 -35.09 -4.46 33.17
N SER A 865 -33.95 -3.96 32.77
CA SER A 865 -33.28 -2.81 33.36
C SER A 865 -33.73 -1.52 32.67
N PRO A 866 -34.01 -0.42 33.40
CA PRO A 866 -34.60 0.78 32.80
C PRO A 866 -33.65 1.41 31.79
N THR A 867 -34.27 1.86 30.69
CA THR A 867 -33.64 2.57 29.56
C THR A 867 -32.58 3.57 30.03
N ARG A 868 -31.32 3.29 29.87
CA ARG A 868 -30.26 4.27 30.07
C ARG A 868 -30.27 5.26 28.90
N ARG A 869 -30.81 6.45 29.16
CA ARG A 869 -30.68 7.60 28.21
C ARG A 869 -29.26 8.12 28.31
N PHE A 870 -28.42 7.81 27.33
CA PHE A 870 -27.18 8.55 27.13
C PHE A 870 -27.47 9.86 26.41
N ALA A 871 -27.26 10.97 27.14
CA ALA A 871 -27.64 12.30 26.70
C ALA A 871 -26.68 12.84 25.61
N ARG A 872 -27.30 13.33 24.58
CA ARG A 872 -26.98 14.48 23.69
C ARG A 872 -25.53 14.80 23.23
N ARG A 873 -24.50 14.01 23.48
CA ARG A 873 -23.12 14.35 23.03
C ARG A 873 -22.19 13.17 22.62
N ALA A 874 -22.69 11.97 22.52
CA ALA A 874 -21.84 10.77 22.45
C ALA A 874 -21.28 10.38 21.05
N LEU A 875 -21.72 10.97 19.97
CA LEU A 875 -21.30 10.57 18.63
C LEU A 875 -20.99 11.78 17.75
N ARG A 876 -19.83 11.79 17.14
CA ARG A 876 -19.49 12.66 16.01
C ARG A 876 -19.58 11.85 14.72
N SER A 877 -20.34 12.31 13.76
CA SER A 877 -20.20 11.88 12.37
C SER A 877 -19.20 12.80 11.71
N ALA A 878 -18.34 12.29 10.88
CA ALA A 878 -17.34 13.08 10.23
C ALA A 878 -17.74 13.33 8.78
N GLY A 879 -17.56 14.55 8.36
CA GLY A 879 -17.58 14.99 6.96
C GLY A 879 -18.96 15.19 6.36
N SER A 880 -19.42 16.41 6.31
CA SER A 880 -20.50 16.80 5.42
C SER A 880 -20.10 18.04 4.65
N SER A 881 -20.16 17.96 3.34
CA SER A 881 -20.32 19.11 2.47
C SER A 881 -21.58 19.90 2.93
N ARG A 882 -21.40 21.14 3.32
CA ARG A 882 -22.53 22.06 3.58
C ARG A 882 -23.12 22.55 2.26
N PRO A 883 -24.43 22.50 2.06
CA PRO A 883 -25.05 23.29 1.00
C PRO A 883 -25.09 24.75 1.44
N TYR A 884 -24.58 25.65 0.61
CA TYR A 884 -24.67 27.09 0.77
C TYR A 884 -26.14 27.56 0.57
N GLY A 885 -26.70 28.19 1.61
CA GLY A 885 -27.88 29.06 1.50
C GLY A 885 -27.48 30.47 1.93
N PRO A 886 -28.09 31.53 1.37
CA PRO A 886 -27.63 32.91 1.53
C PRO A 886 -27.91 33.44 2.94
N ARG A 887 -26.94 34.12 3.54
CA ARG A 887 -27.10 34.88 4.79
C ARG A 887 -27.74 36.22 4.49
N SER A 888 -28.93 36.45 5.06
CA SER A 888 -29.43 37.81 5.38
C SER A 888 -29.22 38.06 6.87
N GLY A 889 -28.61 39.18 7.19
CA GLY A 889 -28.24 39.55 8.55
C GLY A 889 -29.40 40.02 9.39
N SER A 890 -29.30 39.75 10.67
CA SER A 890 -29.70 40.76 11.74
C SER A 890 -29.26 40.20 13.10
N SER A 891 -28.53 41.03 13.82
CA SER A 891 -28.10 40.87 15.21
C SER A 891 -29.30 40.94 16.17
N ARG A 892 -29.50 39.95 17.04
CA ARG A 892 -30.13 40.15 18.34
C ARG A 892 -29.49 39.28 19.41
N ARG A 893 -28.93 39.95 20.41
CA ARG A 893 -28.46 39.38 21.69
C ARG A 893 -29.68 38.91 22.46
N CYS A 894 -29.73 37.64 22.86
CA CYS A 894 -30.62 37.15 23.91
C CYS A 894 -29.80 36.83 25.17
N ARG A 895 -30.00 37.66 26.19
CA ARG A 895 -29.63 37.38 27.58
C ARG A 895 -30.67 36.42 28.15
N TRP A 896 -30.22 35.36 28.84
CA TRP A 896 -31.08 34.52 29.67
C TRP A 896 -30.81 34.76 31.14
N PRO A 897 -31.83 34.83 32.00
CA PRO A 897 -31.67 35.14 33.42
C PRO A 897 -31.34 33.90 34.23
N VAL A 898 -30.40 34.08 35.17
CA VAL A 898 -30.03 33.13 36.23
C VAL A 898 -31.20 33.03 37.24
N ARG A 899 -31.83 31.85 37.35
CA ARG A 899 -32.67 31.52 38.52
C ARG A 899 -31.93 30.49 39.40
N ARG A 900 -31.75 30.89 40.65
CA ARG A 900 -31.23 30.12 41.77
C ARG A 900 -32.11 28.89 42.04
N MET A 901 -31.51 27.76 42.27
CA MET A 901 -32.11 26.60 42.94
C MET A 901 -31.36 26.26 44.22
N PRO A 902 -32.05 25.70 45.24
CA PRO A 902 -31.59 25.72 46.64
C PRO A 902 -30.58 24.61 46.98
N ARG A 903 -29.77 24.92 47.97
CA ARG A 903 -28.86 24.01 48.66
C ARG A 903 -29.64 22.86 49.35
N ARG A 904 -29.31 21.62 49.03
CA ARG A 904 -29.26 20.45 49.93
C ARG A 904 -28.74 19.26 49.14
N PHE A 905 -27.58 18.84 49.42
CA PHE A 905 -27.00 17.53 49.58
C PHE A 905 -25.45 17.65 49.55
N ARG A 906 -24.89 17.95 50.73
CA ARG A 906 -23.53 17.61 51.09
C ARG A 906 -23.58 16.21 51.80
N GLN A 907 -22.54 15.46 51.51
CA GLN A 907 -22.07 14.25 52.21
C GLN A 907 -22.10 13.04 51.29
N TRP A 908 -20.91 12.76 50.87
CA TRP A 908 -20.17 11.47 51.01
C TRP A 908 -18.85 11.63 50.30
N CYS A 909 -17.87 12.17 51.06
CA CYS A 909 -16.42 11.98 50.79
C CYS A 909 -15.95 10.78 51.60
N TRP A 910 -15.28 9.87 51.02
CA TRP A 910 -14.41 8.90 51.68
C TRP A 910 -12.98 9.35 51.59
N PRO A 911 -12.16 9.24 52.71
CA PRO A 911 -10.80 9.75 52.76
C PRO A 911 -9.78 8.76 52.23
N PRO A 912 -8.57 9.25 51.83
CA PRO A 912 -7.49 8.36 51.41
C PRO A 912 -6.74 7.79 52.62
N SER A 913 -6.48 6.47 52.62
CA SER A 913 -5.60 5.80 53.57
C SER A 913 -4.13 6.10 53.24
N ALA A 914 -3.46 6.67 54.27
CA ALA A 914 -2.01 6.82 54.33
C ALA A 914 -1.34 5.48 54.74
N THR A 915 -0.18 5.21 54.20
CA THR A 915 1.10 4.81 54.83
C THR A 915 2.01 4.19 53.76
N HIS A 916 3.12 4.79 53.45
CA HIS A 916 4.42 4.62 54.03
C HIS A 916 5.43 5.71 53.58
N ARG A 917 5.91 6.44 54.58
CA ARG A 917 7.11 7.30 54.48
C ARG A 917 8.37 6.42 54.57
N ARG A 918 9.35 6.76 53.79
CA ARG A 918 10.82 6.84 54.03
C ARG A 918 11.50 6.98 52.69
N SER A 919 12.47 7.81 52.46
CA SER A 919 13.19 8.88 53.10
C SER A 919 13.83 9.75 52.05
N ARG A 920 13.65 11.07 52.18
CA ARG A 920 14.40 12.07 51.43
C ARG A 920 15.81 12.17 51.98
N ARG A 921 16.83 12.21 51.12
CA ARG A 921 18.03 13.02 51.39
C ARG A 921 18.29 13.87 50.16
N ALA A 922 18.13 15.13 50.40
CA ALA A 922 18.52 16.23 49.54
C ALA A 922 20.04 16.48 49.68
N LEU A 923 20.66 16.82 48.56
CA LEU A 923 21.87 17.67 48.55
C LEU A 923 21.81 18.55 47.28
N ARG A 924 21.57 19.80 47.53
CA ARG A 924 21.93 20.96 46.75
C ARG A 924 22.92 21.79 47.60
N PRO A 925 23.50 22.82 47.06
CA PRO A 925 24.55 22.98 46.03
C PRO A 925 25.71 23.79 46.58
N HIS A 926 26.88 23.81 45.92
CA HIS A 926 27.82 24.93 46.10
C HIS A 926 28.41 25.37 44.71
N CYS A 927 28.10 26.59 44.41
CA CYS A 927 28.74 27.46 43.46
C CYS A 927 29.92 28.08 44.16
N GLU A 928 31.11 28.06 43.58
CA GLU A 928 32.06 29.19 43.70
C GLU A 928 33.11 29.24 42.59
N ARG A 929 33.33 30.43 42.24
CA ARG A 929 34.27 30.98 41.21
C ARG A 929 35.71 30.77 41.67
N ALA A 930 36.63 30.57 40.72
CA ALA A 930 37.89 31.34 40.66
C ALA A 930 38.58 31.26 39.31
N ARG A 931 38.78 32.34 38.82
CA ARG A 931 39.59 33.00 37.83
C ARG A 931 41.08 32.62 37.87
N ARG A 932 41.65 32.68 36.66
CA ARG A 932 42.91 33.34 36.26
C ARG A 932 44.17 32.49 36.05
N ARG A 933 44.66 32.73 34.82
CA ARG A 933 46.08 32.92 34.40
C ARG A 933 46.92 31.62 34.31
N SER A 934 47.58 31.34 33.20
CA SER A 934 48.56 32.12 32.48
C SER A 934 49.11 31.36 31.27
N ARG A 935 49.40 32.06 30.23
CA ARG A 935 50.36 31.65 29.18
C ARG A 935 51.80 31.79 29.78
N PRO A 936 52.86 31.17 29.22
CA PRO A 936 53.51 31.72 28.01
C PRO A 936 54.22 30.69 27.07
N ARG A 937 54.30 31.10 25.83
CA ARG A 937 55.41 31.32 24.90
C ARG A 937 56.50 30.28 24.66
N GLY A 938 56.69 30.05 23.37
CA GLY A 938 58.00 30.05 22.67
C GLY A 938 58.24 28.71 21.97
N SER A 939 58.76 28.56 20.79
CA SER A 939 59.38 29.49 19.79
C SER A 939 59.67 28.68 18.53
N ASN A 940 59.47 29.32 17.40
CA ASN A 940 60.34 29.33 16.21
C ASN A 940 60.75 28.01 15.50
N GLY A 941 60.51 28.01 14.21
CA GLY A 941 61.24 27.22 13.23
C GLY A 941 60.65 27.37 11.82
N ARG A 942 61.08 28.49 11.13
CA ARG A 942 60.89 28.72 9.70
C ARG A 942 61.68 27.67 8.89
N SER A 943 61.16 27.23 7.75
CA SER A 943 61.92 27.34 6.50
C SER A 943 60.97 27.17 5.28
N ASP A 944 61.03 28.23 4.48
CA ASP A 944 60.55 28.34 3.10
C ASP A 944 61.22 27.35 2.16
N ARG A 945 60.48 26.98 1.11
CA ARG A 945 60.89 26.98 -0.32
C ARG A 945 59.71 26.52 -1.18
N LYS A 946 59.08 27.42 -1.79
CA LYS A 946 58.99 27.86 -3.20
C LYS A 946 59.03 26.78 -4.28
N CYS A 947 57.95 26.86 -5.07
CA CYS A 947 57.82 26.91 -6.53
C CYS A 947 58.27 25.71 -7.36
N SER A 948 57.36 25.14 -8.14
CA SER A 948 57.31 25.46 -9.57
C SER A 948 56.13 24.78 -10.28
N LEU A 949 55.43 25.61 -11.01
CA LEU A 949 54.52 25.25 -12.14
C LEU A 949 55.27 24.47 -13.22
N GLN A 950 54.61 23.48 -13.82
CA GLN A 950 54.72 23.20 -15.26
C GLN A 950 53.47 22.55 -15.80
N ARG A 951 52.86 23.20 -16.75
CA ARG A 951 51.90 22.76 -17.75
C ARG A 951 52.62 22.33 -19.04
N PRO A 952 51.93 21.87 -20.09
CA PRO A 952 52.05 20.55 -20.74
C PRO A 952 52.76 20.65 -22.10
N PRO A 953 52.75 19.58 -22.92
CA PRO A 953 52.49 19.81 -24.34
C PRO A 953 51.43 18.85 -24.95
N SER A 954 50.47 19.39 -25.65
CA SER A 954 50.22 19.56 -27.10
C SER A 954 50.39 18.23 -27.92
N ALA A 955 49.30 17.67 -28.37
CA ALA A 955 48.54 17.77 -29.62
C ALA A 955 49.20 17.19 -30.90
N VAL A 956 48.37 16.38 -31.60
CA VAL A 956 48.18 16.22 -33.05
C VAL A 956 49.05 15.16 -33.78
N PRO A 957 48.62 14.49 -34.90
CA PRO A 957 47.35 14.49 -35.60
C PRO A 957 46.79 13.10 -36.11
N VAL A 958 45.51 13.06 -36.36
CA VAL A 958 44.71 12.69 -37.54
C VAL A 958 45.29 11.76 -38.59
N SER A 959 44.63 10.65 -38.86
CA SER A 959 44.35 10.17 -40.21
C SER A 959 43.14 9.24 -40.30
N ALA A 960 42.15 9.65 -41.05
CA ALA A 960 41.10 8.84 -41.73
C ALA A 960 41.46 8.82 -43.21
N PRO A 961 40.70 8.19 -44.13
CA PRO A 961 39.86 6.98 -44.11
C PRO A 961 40.21 6.04 -45.30
N ARG A 962 39.66 4.83 -45.35
CA ARG A 962 39.51 4.10 -46.60
C ARG A 962 38.11 3.45 -46.70
N ARG A 963 37.43 3.83 -47.81
CA ARG A 963 36.15 3.32 -48.30
C ARG A 963 36.31 2.02 -49.11
N LEU A 964 35.24 1.17 -48.93
CA LEU A 964 34.49 0.40 -49.92
C LEU A 964 35.15 -0.82 -50.62
N PRO A 965 34.37 -1.84 -51.12
CA PRO A 965 33.16 -1.65 -51.90
C PRO A 965 31.93 -2.55 -51.56
N ARG A 966 30.80 -2.07 -52.05
CA ARG A 966 29.50 -2.73 -52.25
C ARG A 966 29.61 -3.92 -53.22
N GLN A 967 28.79 -4.96 -53.01
CA GLN A 967 28.15 -5.71 -54.09
C GLN A 967 26.75 -6.20 -53.63
N SER A 968 25.76 -5.88 -54.40
CA SER A 968 24.41 -6.41 -54.50
C SER A 968 24.33 -7.41 -55.65
N PRO A 969 23.16 -7.95 -56.04
CA PRO A 969 22.38 -9.06 -55.56
C PRO A 969 22.26 -10.20 -56.59
N CYS A 970 21.76 -11.36 -56.19
CA CYS A 970 21.25 -12.30 -57.21
C CYS A 970 19.96 -12.99 -56.76
N ARG A 971 19.05 -13.03 -57.69
CA ARG A 971 17.67 -13.52 -57.68
C ARG A 971 17.60 -15.04 -57.91
N LEU A 972 16.40 -15.59 -57.49
CA LEU A 972 15.59 -16.66 -58.11
C LEU A 972 16.06 -18.13 -57.92
N HIS A 973 15.23 -18.98 -57.23
CA HIS A 973 14.29 -19.84 -57.96
C HIS A 973 13.27 -20.50 -57.04
N ARG A 974 12.02 -20.57 -57.54
CA ARG A 974 10.88 -21.37 -57.04
C ARG A 974 11.07 -22.86 -57.32
N HIS A 975 10.47 -23.68 -56.46
CA HIS A 975 9.71 -24.94 -56.69
C HIS A 975 9.50 -25.58 -55.31
N GLY A 976 8.38 -26.02 -54.82
CA GLY A 976 7.23 -26.65 -55.36
C GLY A 976 6.73 -27.58 -54.26
N GLN A 977 5.48 -27.43 -53.85
CA GLN A 977 4.79 -28.38 -52.93
C GLN A 977 4.68 -29.77 -53.62
N PRO A 978 4.44 -30.88 -52.80
CA PRO A 978 3.06 -31.14 -52.39
C PRO A 978 2.90 -31.81 -50.97
N ARG A 979 1.71 -31.63 -50.42
CA ARG A 979 1.09 -32.56 -49.45
C ARG A 979 0.74 -33.90 -50.13
N PRO A 980 0.44 -35.08 -49.46
CA PRO A 980 -0.65 -35.17 -48.46
C PRO A 980 -0.46 -36.19 -47.32
N GLN A 981 -1.38 -36.12 -46.34
CA GLN A 981 -2.16 -37.16 -45.61
C GLN A 981 -1.45 -38.38 -44.96
N HIS A 982 -1.42 -38.43 -43.64
CA HIS A 982 -2.32 -39.27 -42.84
C HIS A 982 -2.39 -38.71 -41.43
#